data_921b058bf8aae69ebdf38bcbb61c0ef3
#
_entry.id   921b058bf8aae69ebdf38bcbb61c0ef3
#
_cell.length_a   1.000
_cell.length_b   1.000
_cell.length_c   1.000
_cell.angle_alpha   90.00
_cell.angle_beta   90.00
_cell.angle_gamma   90.00
#
_symmetry.space_group_name_H-M   'P 1'
#
loop_
_entity.id
_entity.type
_entity.pdbx_description
1 polymer ?
#
loop_
_entity_poly.entity_id
_entity_poly.type
_entity_poly.pdbx_seq_one_letter_code
_entity_poly.pdbx_strand_id
1 'polypeptide(L)'
;SEEELRADAVREKEILAAHRPDPRFDRYGGLAGSGRELGLKATGFFHVGQASGRTVLVDPEGNAFFQLGVCGIASTDDQTRVKGRESIYEWLPDPGDGTFRSAWKDGRPDWGNFSFYAANWIRKYGRPFSLEEWTGQVVDRLRMWGFNSAGAFSARTEAMRKKNFPYVAFLPLGKSAGLPVLPDKLGAGEVLDPFAPDVERLLDQKFAATVAPAANDPLLIGYFLGNEQHFEDLPKVLPTYKASEVPAKAALVEMLREKYRDIDRFNTAWKVAAPKSRFEELRDEPLFVRTEAASADMAEFSRRFLEAYYGVIEKVFRKHDPNHLLLGSRWTPGTAANREIVEIGGRHLDVVSVNYYTDAIEKGFLERIHQWSGRPILLSEWYYSTTERGLGAGRQVADQAERGSAYRNYVEQSAALPFVVGVQWFIYGDQALTGRFFQGFHGEGNNTGLVDVTDRPYGPLVEAARMTNQRIYDVLLAKAEPFVFDHPRFAVQGEASARRTVQVPRALPGMVLDGTTTRWPGRPGEPIDSNRVTHGLVDENFRADFRLCWDDENLYLHVQVKDPTPGQNTREKDRLWSADCVEIFLGTKEPEASGNLKFSDRQILIGVGNEARVTVVDHPEDESRIQTVLVPDAAGNGYVVQAAIPWQMLGSRPGEDLPVLFDLAVDNSNDGVTRHQQLVWNGTAKNSKSREGWGRAQLTMN
;
A
#
# COMPACT_ATOMS: atom_id res chain seq x y z
N SER A 1 -10.16 -35.01 -6.01
CA SER A 1 -9.57 -36.10 -6.83
C SER A 1 -9.22 -35.58 -8.24
N GLU A 2 -8.37 -36.29 -8.95
CA GLU A 2 -8.05 -35.95 -10.36
C GLU A 2 -9.28 -36.09 -11.28
N GLU A 3 -10.16 -37.04 -10.99
CA GLU A 3 -11.41 -37.24 -11.71
C GLU A 3 -12.34 -36.01 -11.57
N GLU A 4 -12.44 -35.43 -10.38
CA GLU A 4 -13.21 -34.19 -10.16
C GLU A 4 -12.62 -33.02 -10.94
N LEU A 5 -11.28 -32.86 -10.96
CA LEU A 5 -10.63 -31.83 -11.75
C LEU A 5 -10.94 -31.95 -13.24
N ARG A 6 -10.93 -33.16 -13.78
CA ARG A 6 -11.28 -33.41 -15.18
C ARG A 6 -12.76 -33.15 -15.47
N ALA A 7 -13.64 -33.50 -14.53
CA ALA A 7 -15.06 -33.20 -14.61
C ALA A 7 -15.29 -31.67 -14.58
N ASP A 8 -14.54 -30.93 -13.76
CA ASP A 8 -14.60 -29.46 -13.73
C ASP A 8 -14.21 -28.86 -15.09
N ALA A 9 -13.16 -29.39 -15.74
CA ALA A 9 -12.76 -28.90 -17.06
C ALA A 9 -13.86 -29.06 -18.12
N VAL A 10 -14.61 -30.18 -18.08
CA VAL A 10 -15.73 -30.43 -18.98
C VAL A 10 -16.87 -29.45 -18.72
N ARG A 11 -17.30 -29.33 -17.46
CA ARG A 11 -18.37 -28.39 -17.07
C ARG A 11 -18.03 -26.95 -17.44
N GLU A 12 -16.80 -26.53 -17.19
CA GLU A 12 -16.36 -25.18 -17.52
C GLU A 12 -16.39 -24.91 -19.01
N LYS A 13 -15.95 -25.86 -19.82
CA LYS A 13 -16.02 -25.74 -21.28
C LYS A 13 -17.46 -25.54 -21.77
N GLU A 14 -18.42 -26.23 -21.17
CA GLU A 14 -19.85 -26.06 -21.47
C GLU A 14 -20.36 -24.67 -21.07
N ILE A 15 -20.01 -24.22 -19.87
CA ILE A 15 -20.39 -22.90 -19.36
C ILE A 15 -19.83 -21.78 -20.27
N LEU A 16 -18.53 -21.83 -20.61
CA LEU A 16 -17.91 -20.86 -21.49
C LEU A 16 -18.49 -20.88 -22.90
N ALA A 17 -18.81 -22.07 -23.43
CA ALA A 17 -19.47 -22.20 -24.76
C ALA A 17 -20.90 -21.66 -24.77
N ALA A 18 -21.61 -21.72 -23.66
CA ALA A 18 -22.95 -21.17 -23.50
C ALA A 18 -22.94 -19.65 -23.23
N HIS A 19 -21.83 -19.10 -22.77
CA HIS A 19 -21.71 -17.67 -22.47
C HIS A 19 -21.89 -16.83 -23.76
N ARG A 20 -22.66 -15.76 -23.65
CA ARG A 20 -22.81 -14.76 -24.69
C ARG A 20 -22.33 -13.41 -24.16
N PRO A 21 -21.41 -12.73 -24.87
CA PRO A 21 -21.00 -11.39 -24.52
C PRO A 21 -22.19 -10.45 -24.37
N ASP A 22 -22.18 -9.62 -23.35
CA ASP A 22 -23.22 -8.60 -23.16
C ASP A 22 -23.06 -7.51 -24.24
N PRO A 23 -24.10 -7.27 -25.10
CA PRO A 23 -24.00 -6.30 -26.18
C PRO A 23 -23.87 -4.83 -25.71
N ARG A 24 -24.04 -4.56 -24.43
CA ARG A 24 -23.78 -3.23 -23.86
C ARG A 24 -22.29 -2.88 -23.83
N PHE A 25 -21.41 -3.85 -23.98
CA PHE A 25 -19.97 -3.65 -23.98
C PHE A 25 -19.38 -3.85 -25.37
N ASP A 26 -18.44 -3.00 -25.73
CA ASP A 26 -17.68 -3.16 -26.96
C ASP A 26 -16.55 -4.21 -26.80
N ARG A 27 -15.74 -4.36 -27.84
CA ARG A 27 -14.64 -5.35 -27.83
C ARG A 27 -13.54 -5.08 -26.80
N TYR A 28 -13.39 -3.84 -26.32
CA TYR A 28 -12.45 -3.49 -25.25
C TYR A 28 -13.08 -3.64 -23.86
N GLY A 29 -14.38 -3.69 -23.77
CA GLY A 29 -15.16 -3.71 -22.53
C GLY A 29 -15.62 -2.33 -22.09
N GLY A 30 -15.54 -1.33 -22.97
CA GLY A 30 -16.16 -0.02 -22.81
C GLY A 30 -17.67 -0.06 -23.02
N LEU A 31 -18.37 0.99 -22.59
CA LEU A 31 -19.82 1.12 -22.77
C LEU A 31 -20.16 1.45 -24.23
N ALA A 32 -20.59 0.45 -24.99
CA ALA A 32 -20.84 0.57 -26.40
C ALA A 32 -21.80 1.72 -26.77
N GLY A 33 -21.40 2.56 -27.71
CA GLY A 33 -22.17 3.71 -28.17
C GLY A 33 -22.12 4.95 -27.27
N SER A 34 -21.53 4.86 -26.10
CA SER A 34 -21.44 5.98 -25.14
C SER A 34 -20.64 7.16 -25.67
N GLY A 35 -19.70 6.93 -26.60
CA GLY A 35 -18.93 7.99 -27.24
C GLY A 35 -19.78 9.07 -27.86
N ARG A 36 -20.80 8.67 -28.60
CA ARG A 36 -21.76 9.60 -29.22
C ARG A 36 -22.63 10.31 -28.19
N GLU A 37 -23.13 9.57 -27.20
CA GLU A 37 -24.03 10.09 -26.18
C GLU A 37 -23.33 11.09 -25.27
N LEU A 38 -22.07 10.84 -24.93
CA LEU A 38 -21.29 11.65 -23.97
C LEU A 38 -20.34 12.66 -24.64
N GLY A 39 -20.32 12.71 -25.98
CA GLY A 39 -19.43 13.63 -26.72
C GLY A 39 -17.95 13.25 -26.65
N LEU A 40 -17.63 11.98 -26.41
CA LEU A 40 -16.25 11.48 -26.37
C LEU A 40 -15.75 11.20 -27.80
N LYS A 41 -14.43 11.19 -27.97
CA LYS A 41 -13.80 11.06 -29.29
C LYS A 41 -12.92 9.81 -29.34
N ALA A 42 -13.03 9.05 -30.42
CA ALA A 42 -12.10 7.98 -30.75
C ALA A 42 -10.74 8.58 -31.16
N THR A 43 -9.65 8.06 -30.57
CA THR A 43 -8.28 8.42 -30.92
C THR A 43 -7.48 7.24 -31.47
N GLY A 44 -8.03 6.03 -31.37
CA GLY A 44 -7.32 4.79 -31.65
C GLY A 44 -6.50 4.27 -30.44
N PHE A 45 -6.47 5.02 -29.32
CA PHE A 45 -5.75 4.68 -28.11
C PHE A 45 -6.59 5.03 -26.86
N PHE A 46 -6.27 4.38 -25.75
CA PHE A 46 -6.85 4.77 -24.46
C PHE A 46 -6.37 6.16 -24.04
N HIS A 47 -7.28 7.00 -23.60
CA HIS A 47 -6.97 8.35 -23.14
C HIS A 47 -7.95 8.81 -22.05
N VAL A 48 -7.62 9.93 -21.39
CA VAL A 48 -8.49 10.54 -20.39
C VAL A 48 -9.47 11.48 -21.07
N GLY A 49 -10.75 11.33 -20.76
CA GLY A 49 -11.84 12.18 -21.25
C GLY A 49 -12.69 12.75 -20.14
N GLN A 50 -13.58 13.68 -20.50
CA GLN A 50 -14.58 14.27 -19.60
C GLN A 50 -15.98 13.96 -20.11
N ALA A 51 -16.85 13.47 -19.25
CA ALA A 51 -18.22 13.12 -19.58
C ALA A 51 -19.15 13.46 -18.40
N SER A 52 -20.15 14.30 -18.62
CA SER A 52 -21.17 14.65 -17.61
C SER A 52 -20.58 15.09 -16.25
N GLY A 53 -19.51 15.90 -16.27
CA GLY A 53 -18.82 16.39 -15.07
C GLY A 53 -17.94 15.35 -14.36
N ARG A 54 -17.67 14.23 -15.02
CA ARG A 54 -16.83 13.12 -14.51
C ARG A 54 -15.62 12.92 -15.42
N THR A 55 -14.51 12.55 -14.82
CA THR A 55 -13.34 12.09 -15.58
C THR A 55 -13.48 10.58 -15.85
N VAL A 56 -13.30 10.17 -17.08
CA VAL A 56 -13.37 8.77 -17.51
C VAL A 56 -12.15 8.41 -18.35
N LEU A 57 -11.77 7.14 -18.39
CA LEU A 57 -10.97 6.66 -19.50
C LEU A 57 -11.89 6.52 -20.73
N VAL A 58 -11.31 6.73 -21.88
CA VAL A 58 -11.94 6.55 -23.17
C VAL A 58 -11.16 5.49 -23.92
N ASP A 59 -11.84 4.48 -24.44
CA ASP A 59 -11.21 3.42 -25.19
C ASP A 59 -10.83 3.84 -26.63
N PRO A 60 -10.10 3.02 -27.38
CA PRO A 60 -9.68 3.35 -28.76
C PRO A 60 -10.83 3.67 -29.71
N GLU A 61 -12.03 3.14 -29.49
CA GLU A 61 -13.23 3.41 -30.29
C GLU A 61 -14.01 4.65 -29.84
N GLY A 62 -13.58 5.28 -28.75
CA GLY A 62 -14.16 6.50 -28.23
C GLY A 62 -15.27 6.30 -27.19
N ASN A 63 -15.46 5.08 -26.69
CA ASN A 63 -16.46 4.80 -25.67
C ASN A 63 -15.92 5.03 -24.26
N ALA A 64 -16.80 5.35 -23.32
CA ALA A 64 -16.44 5.45 -21.91
C ALA A 64 -15.96 4.08 -21.40
N PHE A 65 -14.82 4.11 -20.73
CA PHE A 65 -14.16 2.92 -20.19
C PHE A 65 -13.85 3.14 -18.69
N PHE A 66 -14.26 2.18 -17.87
CA PHE A 66 -13.85 2.07 -16.49
C PHE A 66 -12.99 0.83 -16.36
N GLN A 67 -11.73 0.98 -15.98
CA GLN A 67 -10.83 -0.15 -15.92
C GLN A 67 -11.20 -1.11 -14.79
N LEU A 68 -11.63 -2.32 -15.14
CA LEU A 68 -11.86 -3.45 -14.25
C LEU A 68 -10.74 -4.46 -14.51
N GLY A 69 -9.58 -4.19 -13.90
CA GLY A 69 -8.37 -4.96 -14.12
C GLY A 69 -8.17 -6.10 -13.14
N VAL A 70 -7.43 -7.12 -13.56
CA VAL A 70 -6.92 -8.19 -12.69
C VAL A 70 -5.41 -8.26 -12.83
N CYS A 71 -4.69 -8.06 -11.72
CA CYS A 71 -3.25 -8.19 -11.66
C CYS A 71 -2.79 -9.66 -11.69
N GLY A 72 -1.51 -9.87 -11.98
CA GLY A 72 -0.87 -11.17 -11.79
C GLY A 72 -1.44 -12.29 -12.66
N ILE A 73 -1.91 -11.99 -13.87
CA ILE A 73 -2.22 -13.03 -14.86
C ILE A 73 -0.89 -13.56 -15.41
N ALA A 74 -0.19 -14.29 -14.55
CA ALA A 74 1.12 -14.87 -14.81
C ALA A 74 1.34 -16.04 -13.84
N SER A 75 2.19 -16.99 -14.22
CA SER A 75 2.63 -18.06 -13.31
C SER A 75 3.87 -17.59 -12.53
N THR A 76 3.63 -16.85 -11.45
CA THR A 76 4.68 -16.24 -10.61
C THR A 76 4.36 -16.40 -9.13
N ASP A 77 3.22 -15.87 -8.70
CA ASP A 77 2.79 -15.85 -7.30
C ASP A 77 2.33 -17.23 -6.79
N ASP A 78 1.94 -18.12 -7.70
CA ASP A 78 1.60 -19.53 -7.47
C ASP A 78 2.83 -20.43 -7.29
N GLN A 79 4.05 -19.95 -7.57
CA GLN A 79 5.29 -20.70 -7.43
C GLN A 79 5.89 -20.55 -6.03
N THR A 80 6.35 -21.65 -5.47
CA THR A 80 7.03 -21.68 -4.18
C THR A 80 8.36 -22.41 -4.26
N ARG A 81 9.29 -22.06 -3.36
CA ARG A 81 10.57 -22.77 -3.24
C ARG A 81 10.35 -24.06 -2.45
N VAL A 82 10.52 -25.21 -3.09
CA VAL A 82 10.41 -26.52 -2.46
C VAL A 82 11.77 -27.08 -2.04
N LYS A 83 12.86 -26.71 -2.72
CA LYS A 83 14.22 -27.17 -2.43
C LYS A 83 14.66 -26.76 -1.03
N GLY A 84 15.06 -27.74 -0.24
CA GLY A 84 15.50 -27.59 1.15
C GLY A 84 14.38 -27.68 2.18
N ARG A 85 13.15 -27.96 1.74
CA ARG A 85 11.99 -28.22 2.62
C ARG A 85 11.02 -29.25 2.02
N GLU A 86 11.55 -30.19 1.25
CA GLU A 86 10.76 -31.20 0.54
C GLU A 86 9.87 -32.01 1.51
N SER A 87 10.32 -32.22 2.73
CA SER A 87 9.64 -33.02 3.75
C SER A 87 8.32 -32.42 4.27
N ILE A 88 8.05 -31.12 4.01
CA ILE A 88 6.76 -30.53 4.43
C ILE A 88 5.63 -30.79 3.44
N TYR A 89 5.96 -31.30 2.24
CA TYR A 89 4.98 -31.58 1.20
C TYR A 89 4.60 -33.06 1.20
N GLU A 90 3.32 -33.35 1.21
CA GLU A 90 2.81 -34.72 1.08
C GLU A 90 3.17 -35.33 -0.28
N TRP A 91 3.24 -34.50 -1.31
CA TRP A 91 3.55 -34.91 -2.66
C TRP A 91 4.38 -33.87 -3.39
N LEU A 92 5.43 -34.34 -4.07
CA LEU A 92 6.18 -33.63 -5.10
C LEU A 92 6.47 -34.60 -6.23
N PRO A 93 6.46 -34.19 -7.51
CA PRO A 93 6.88 -35.08 -8.60
C PRO A 93 8.37 -35.32 -8.53
N ASP A 94 8.79 -36.52 -9.01
CA ASP A 94 10.21 -36.77 -9.26
C ASP A 94 10.75 -35.69 -10.22
N PRO A 95 11.89 -35.06 -9.95
CA PRO A 95 12.51 -34.09 -10.85
C PRO A 95 12.73 -34.57 -12.29
N GLY A 96 12.83 -35.89 -12.50
CA GLY A 96 12.92 -36.54 -13.80
C GLY A 96 11.59 -36.82 -14.49
N ASP A 97 10.45 -36.63 -13.78
CA ASP A 97 9.13 -36.85 -14.37
C ASP A 97 8.79 -35.75 -15.39
N GLY A 98 8.80 -36.10 -16.66
CA GLY A 98 8.49 -35.21 -17.75
C GLY A 98 7.05 -34.68 -17.75
N THR A 99 6.10 -35.35 -17.08
CA THR A 99 4.69 -34.98 -17.00
C THR A 99 4.52 -33.60 -16.35
N PHE A 100 5.23 -33.36 -15.24
CA PHE A 100 5.14 -32.13 -14.46
C PHE A 100 6.26 -31.13 -14.75
N ARG A 101 7.05 -31.34 -15.81
CA ARG A 101 8.18 -30.46 -16.13
C ARG A 101 7.78 -28.99 -16.26
N SER A 102 6.64 -28.72 -16.85
CA SER A 102 6.13 -27.34 -17.02
C SER A 102 5.57 -26.70 -15.74
N ALA A 103 5.42 -27.47 -14.64
CA ALA A 103 5.09 -26.94 -13.32
C ALA A 103 6.33 -26.46 -12.54
N TRP A 104 7.53 -26.85 -12.97
CA TRP A 104 8.77 -26.30 -12.46
C TRP A 104 9.09 -24.98 -13.14
N LYS A 105 9.60 -24.02 -12.38
CA LYS A 105 9.98 -22.71 -12.91
C LYS A 105 10.94 -22.86 -14.10
N ASP A 106 10.55 -22.29 -15.23
CA ASP A 106 11.28 -22.37 -16.51
C ASP A 106 11.64 -23.81 -16.94
N GLY A 107 10.84 -24.80 -16.50
CA GLY A 107 11.11 -26.22 -16.75
C GLY A 107 12.38 -26.76 -16.06
N ARG A 108 12.84 -26.10 -14.97
CA ARG A 108 14.11 -26.32 -14.28
C ARG A 108 13.91 -26.85 -12.85
N PRO A 109 13.74 -28.17 -12.65
CA PRO A 109 13.64 -28.79 -11.32
C PRO A 109 14.84 -28.50 -10.42
N ASP A 110 16.03 -28.37 -10.99
CA ASP A 110 17.27 -28.04 -10.28
C ASP A 110 17.22 -26.69 -9.54
N TRP A 111 16.41 -25.76 -10.00
CA TRP A 111 16.18 -24.49 -9.31
C TRP A 111 15.31 -24.62 -8.05
N GLY A 112 14.50 -25.69 -7.97
CA GLY A 112 13.72 -26.04 -6.79
C GLY A 112 12.53 -25.12 -6.53
N ASN A 113 11.99 -24.45 -7.56
CA ASN A 113 10.76 -23.65 -7.50
C ASN A 113 9.67 -24.37 -8.28
N PHE A 114 8.52 -24.60 -7.63
CA PHE A 114 7.42 -25.43 -8.15
C PHE A 114 6.07 -24.73 -8.00
N SER A 115 5.19 -24.94 -8.97
CA SER A 115 3.80 -24.47 -8.96
C SER A 115 2.85 -25.65 -8.78
N PHE A 116 2.20 -25.70 -7.62
CA PHE A 116 1.11 -26.68 -7.38
C PHE A 116 -0.13 -26.35 -8.23
N TYR A 117 -0.36 -25.08 -8.52
CA TYR A 117 -1.42 -24.64 -9.43
C TYR A 117 -1.20 -25.22 -10.84
N ALA A 118 0.00 -25.05 -11.41
CA ALA A 118 0.32 -25.57 -12.73
C ALA A 118 0.27 -27.13 -12.75
N ALA A 119 0.67 -27.78 -11.65
CA ALA A 119 0.55 -29.25 -11.52
C ALA A 119 -0.93 -29.69 -11.52
N ASN A 120 -1.80 -29.00 -10.82
CA ASN A 120 -3.23 -29.28 -10.84
C ASN A 120 -3.87 -28.98 -12.19
N TRP A 121 -3.41 -27.93 -12.88
CA TRP A 121 -3.84 -27.65 -14.26
C TRP A 121 -3.45 -28.80 -15.22
N ILE A 122 -2.21 -29.35 -15.08
CA ILE A 122 -1.77 -30.52 -15.85
C ILE A 122 -2.68 -31.71 -15.59
N ARG A 123 -3.03 -32.01 -14.34
CA ARG A 123 -3.97 -33.09 -13.97
C ARG A 123 -5.37 -32.84 -14.54
N LYS A 124 -5.83 -31.59 -14.47
CA LYS A 124 -7.16 -31.14 -14.95
C LYS A 124 -7.32 -31.35 -16.46
N TYR A 125 -6.29 -31.01 -17.23
CA TYR A 125 -6.36 -31.02 -18.71
C TYR A 125 -5.59 -32.16 -19.37
N GLY A 126 -4.80 -32.93 -18.64
CA GLY A 126 -4.06 -34.11 -19.13
C GLY A 126 -2.93 -33.78 -20.10
N ARG A 127 -2.35 -32.56 -20.02
CA ARG A 127 -1.28 -32.07 -20.91
C ARG A 127 -0.38 -31.07 -20.19
N PRO A 128 0.85 -30.80 -20.71
CA PRO A 128 1.74 -29.82 -20.12
C PRO A 128 1.11 -28.43 -19.97
N PHE A 129 1.43 -27.73 -18.88
CA PHE A 129 1.00 -26.35 -18.67
C PHE A 129 1.59 -25.43 -19.75
N SER A 130 0.75 -24.65 -20.38
CA SER A 130 1.12 -23.64 -21.38
C SER A 130 0.59 -22.28 -20.95
N LEU A 131 1.50 -21.32 -20.75
CA LEU A 131 1.13 -19.96 -20.41
C LEU A 131 0.21 -19.33 -21.46
N GLU A 132 0.47 -19.62 -22.75
CA GLU A 132 -0.32 -19.13 -23.89
C GLU A 132 -1.76 -19.65 -23.84
N GLU A 133 -1.94 -20.95 -23.63
CA GLU A 133 -3.26 -21.56 -23.57
C GLU A 133 -4.01 -21.13 -22.29
N TRP A 134 -3.32 -21.17 -21.16
CA TRP A 134 -3.87 -20.78 -19.87
C TRP A 134 -4.37 -19.33 -19.88
N THR A 135 -3.57 -18.39 -20.39
CA THR A 135 -4.00 -16.99 -20.47
C THR A 135 -5.21 -16.80 -21.38
N GLY A 136 -5.33 -17.61 -22.43
CA GLY A 136 -6.53 -17.63 -23.27
C GLY A 136 -7.79 -18.04 -22.51
N GLN A 137 -7.70 -19.07 -21.66
CA GLN A 137 -8.79 -19.51 -20.78
C GLN A 137 -9.11 -18.47 -19.71
N VAL A 138 -8.07 -17.86 -19.11
CA VAL A 138 -8.22 -16.79 -18.13
C VAL A 138 -9.00 -15.62 -18.70
N VAL A 139 -8.70 -15.18 -19.92
CA VAL A 139 -9.43 -14.10 -20.58
C VAL A 139 -10.90 -14.45 -20.77
N ASP A 140 -11.22 -15.68 -21.18
CA ASP A 140 -12.62 -16.11 -21.35
C ASP A 140 -13.39 -16.03 -20.00
N ARG A 141 -12.78 -16.51 -18.92
CA ARG A 141 -13.35 -16.40 -17.56
C ARG A 141 -13.55 -14.96 -17.13
N LEU A 142 -12.51 -14.13 -17.29
CA LEU A 142 -12.54 -12.72 -16.88
C LEU A 142 -13.61 -11.96 -17.63
N ARG A 143 -13.75 -12.18 -18.95
CA ARG A 143 -14.85 -11.61 -19.76
C ARG A 143 -16.21 -12.05 -19.24
N MET A 144 -16.38 -13.33 -18.92
CA MET A 144 -17.62 -13.86 -18.35
C MET A 144 -17.95 -13.22 -16.99
N TRP A 145 -16.94 -12.91 -16.17
CA TRP A 145 -17.12 -12.22 -14.90
C TRP A 145 -17.13 -10.69 -15.02
N GLY A 146 -17.08 -10.16 -16.24
CA GLY A 146 -17.18 -8.73 -16.55
C GLY A 146 -15.90 -7.92 -16.33
N PHE A 147 -14.75 -8.55 -16.11
CA PHE A 147 -13.46 -7.86 -16.14
C PHE A 147 -13.05 -7.53 -17.57
N ASN A 148 -12.34 -6.42 -17.75
CA ASN A 148 -12.03 -5.90 -19.09
C ASN A 148 -10.54 -5.68 -19.39
N SER A 149 -9.65 -5.93 -18.43
CA SER A 149 -8.22 -5.73 -18.67
C SER A 149 -7.32 -6.59 -17.79
N ALA A 150 -6.12 -6.87 -18.28
CA ALA A 150 -5.01 -7.38 -17.49
C ALA A 150 -4.35 -6.21 -16.75
N GLY A 151 -4.31 -6.32 -15.43
CA GLY A 151 -3.65 -5.36 -14.54
C GLY A 151 -2.14 -5.57 -14.47
N ALA A 152 -1.51 -4.90 -13.50
CA ALA A 152 -0.08 -5.00 -13.25
C ALA A 152 0.40 -6.45 -13.08
N PHE A 153 1.67 -6.71 -13.36
CA PHE A 153 2.33 -8.02 -13.22
C PHE A 153 1.76 -9.14 -14.10
N SER A 154 0.98 -8.80 -15.12
CA SER A 154 0.40 -9.78 -16.04
C SER A 154 1.32 -10.08 -17.22
N ALA A 155 1.29 -11.31 -17.71
CA ALA A 155 1.94 -11.69 -18.95
C ALA A 155 1.27 -11.02 -20.16
N ARG A 156 2.02 -10.87 -21.23
CA ARG A 156 1.52 -10.45 -22.53
C ARG A 156 1.64 -11.62 -23.48
N THR A 157 0.53 -12.25 -23.84
CA THR A 157 0.49 -13.41 -24.71
C THR A 157 -0.28 -13.11 -25.99
N GLU A 158 -0.01 -13.89 -27.03
CA GLU A 158 -0.73 -13.76 -28.29
C GLU A 158 -2.21 -14.15 -28.13
N ALA A 159 -2.53 -15.07 -27.20
CA ALA A 159 -3.90 -15.44 -26.89
C ALA A 159 -4.69 -14.25 -26.34
N MET A 160 -4.11 -13.47 -25.45
CA MET A 160 -4.74 -12.23 -24.93
C MET A 160 -4.93 -11.21 -26.05
N ARG A 161 -3.94 -11.03 -26.90
CA ARG A 161 -3.99 -10.11 -28.04
C ARG A 161 -5.10 -10.51 -29.04
N LYS A 162 -5.18 -11.77 -29.40
CA LYS A 162 -6.25 -12.30 -30.30
C LYS A 162 -7.66 -12.11 -29.76
N LYS A 163 -7.79 -12.06 -28.42
CA LYS A 163 -9.07 -11.82 -27.75
C LYS A 163 -9.36 -10.34 -27.50
N ASN A 164 -8.55 -9.42 -28.02
CA ASN A 164 -8.65 -7.97 -27.82
C ASN A 164 -8.73 -7.59 -26.33
N PHE A 165 -7.92 -8.22 -25.48
CA PHE A 165 -7.96 -7.97 -24.04
C PHE A 165 -6.96 -6.87 -23.66
N PRO A 166 -7.44 -5.68 -23.25
CA PRO A 166 -6.59 -4.56 -22.87
C PRO A 166 -5.63 -4.91 -21.72
N TYR A 167 -4.50 -4.22 -21.64
CA TYR A 167 -3.49 -4.47 -20.61
C TYR A 167 -2.74 -3.20 -20.21
N VAL A 168 -2.06 -3.25 -19.08
CA VAL A 168 -1.08 -2.25 -18.62
C VAL A 168 0.32 -2.85 -18.62
N ALA A 169 1.33 -2.00 -18.65
CA ALA A 169 2.74 -2.41 -18.62
C ALA A 169 3.53 -1.61 -17.58
N PHE A 170 4.77 -2.03 -17.30
CA PHE A 170 5.74 -1.25 -16.55
C PHE A 170 6.79 -0.67 -17.49
N LEU A 171 7.22 0.57 -17.22
CA LEU A 171 8.45 1.09 -17.82
C LEU A 171 9.67 0.35 -17.24
N PRO A 172 10.66 0.04 -18.03
CA PRO A 172 11.86 -0.67 -17.58
C PRO A 172 12.83 0.31 -16.90
N LEU A 173 12.57 0.71 -15.66
CA LEU A 173 13.32 1.75 -14.92
C LEU A 173 14.31 1.21 -13.89
N GLY A 174 14.43 -0.12 -13.73
CA GLY A 174 15.24 -0.74 -12.69
C GLY A 174 16.64 -1.18 -13.14
N LYS A 175 17.38 -1.77 -12.19
CA LYS A 175 18.70 -2.39 -12.40
C LYS A 175 18.70 -3.43 -13.52
N SER A 176 17.64 -4.23 -13.60
CA SER A 176 17.49 -5.26 -14.65
C SER A 176 17.45 -4.65 -16.06
N ALA A 177 17.10 -3.38 -16.17
CA ALA A 177 17.13 -2.62 -17.43
C ALA A 177 18.50 -2.01 -17.74
N GLY A 178 19.47 -2.13 -16.84
CA GLY A 178 20.81 -1.52 -16.97
C GLY A 178 20.83 -0.03 -16.65
N LEU A 179 19.84 0.46 -15.89
CA LEU A 179 19.74 1.87 -15.53
C LEU A 179 20.35 2.15 -14.15
N PRO A 180 20.87 3.36 -13.92
CA PRO A 180 21.37 3.77 -12.62
C PRO A 180 20.20 3.95 -11.64
N VAL A 181 20.23 3.22 -10.54
CA VAL A 181 19.23 3.30 -9.46
C VAL A 181 19.92 3.52 -8.13
N LEU A 182 19.18 4.03 -7.15
CA LEU A 182 19.66 4.10 -5.77
C LEU A 182 20.04 2.68 -5.28
N PRO A 183 21.05 2.55 -4.38
CA PRO A 183 21.53 1.25 -3.90
C PRO A 183 20.44 0.41 -3.25
N ASP A 184 19.62 1.04 -2.41
CA ASP A 184 18.54 0.41 -1.68
C ASP A 184 17.21 0.62 -2.41
N LYS A 185 16.31 -0.35 -2.25
CA LYS A 185 14.90 -0.13 -2.61
C LYS A 185 14.27 0.81 -1.60
N LEU A 186 13.44 1.70 -2.07
CA LEU A 186 12.54 2.47 -1.21
C LEU A 186 11.18 1.77 -1.24
N GLY A 187 10.79 1.15 -0.13
CA GLY A 187 9.62 0.28 -0.11
C GLY A 187 9.83 -0.97 -0.98
N ALA A 188 8.88 -1.28 -1.86
CA ALA A 188 8.97 -2.43 -2.76
C ALA A 188 9.72 -2.12 -4.08
N GLY A 189 9.92 -0.84 -4.43
CA GLY A 189 10.43 -0.42 -5.74
C GLY A 189 11.88 0.05 -5.76
N GLU A 190 12.56 -0.21 -6.87
CA GLU A 190 13.83 0.46 -7.22
C GLU A 190 13.53 1.91 -7.65
N VAL A 191 14.45 2.83 -7.38
CA VAL A 191 14.32 4.24 -7.74
C VAL A 191 15.48 4.65 -8.63
N LEU A 192 15.17 5.10 -9.85
CA LEU A 192 16.15 5.67 -10.78
C LEU A 192 16.84 6.88 -10.14
N ASP A 193 18.17 6.98 -10.27
CA ASP A 193 18.88 8.20 -9.90
C ASP A 193 18.85 9.20 -11.07
N PRO A 194 18.05 10.27 -10.98
CA PRO A 194 17.92 11.23 -12.08
C PRO A 194 19.14 12.14 -12.26
N PHE A 195 20.07 12.13 -11.30
CA PHE A 195 21.31 12.89 -11.36
C PHE A 195 22.50 12.09 -11.90
N ALA A 196 22.26 10.81 -12.23
CA ALA A 196 23.30 9.97 -12.78
C ALA A 196 23.75 10.50 -14.16
N PRO A 197 25.08 10.50 -14.43
CA PRO A 197 25.58 10.82 -15.74
C PRO A 197 24.91 9.99 -16.83
N ASP A 198 24.60 10.61 -17.97
CA ASP A 198 24.00 9.94 -19.12
C ASP A 198 22.61 9.29 -18.88
N VAL A 199 21.93 9.54 -17.77
CA VAL A 199 20.63 8.92 -17.46
C VAL A 199 19.62 9.10 -18.59
N GLU A 200 19.52 10.31 -19.17
CA GLU A 200 18.63 10.60 -20.29
C GLU A 200 18.99 9.77 -21.54
N ARG A 201 20.27 9.65 -21.87
CA ARG A 201 20.76 8.84 -22.99
C ARG A 201 20.49 7.35 -22.77
N LEU A 202 20.68 6.86 -21.55
CA LEU A 202 20.41 5.45 -21.20
C LEU A 202 18.90 5.13 -21.28
N LEU A 203 18.06 6.02 -20.78
CA LEU A 203 16.60 5.93 -20.92
C LEU A 203 16.19 5.96 -22.39
N ASP A 204 16.75 6.86 -23.18
CA ASP A 204 16.46 6.98 -24.62
C ASP A 204 16.77 5.67 -25.37
N GLN A 205 17.95 5.10 -25.14
CA GLN A 205 18.31 3.81 -25.72
C GLN A 205 17.37 2.67 -25.27
N LYS A 206 17.03 2.64 -23.98
CA LYS A 206 16.15 1.61 -23.43
C LYS A 206 14.74 1.73 -24.00
N PHE A 207 14.17 2.93 -24.03
CA PHE A 207 12.80 3.14 -24.51
C PHE A 207 12.68 2.96 -26.03
N ALA A 208 13.71 3.31 -26.79
CA ALA A 208 13.76 2.97 -28.22
C ALA A 208 13.62 1.45 -28.46
N ALA A 209 14.23 0.64 -27.59
CA ALA A 209 14.21 -0.81 -27.72
C ALA A 209 12.95 -1.48 -27.14
N THR A 210 12.29 -0.90 -26.14
CA THR A 210 11.27 -1.59 -25.36
C THR A 210 9.90 -0.91 -25.37
N VAL A 211 9.85 0.42 -25.51
CA VAL A 211 8.62 1.23 -25.50
C VAL A 211 8.17 1.53 -26.93
N ALA A 212 9.05 2.03 -27.79
CA ALA A 212 8.73 2.41 -29.17
C ALA A 212 8.06 1.28 -29.99
N PRO A 213 8.42 -0.01 -29.86
CA PRO A 213 7.73 -1.09 -30.57
C PRO A 213 6.26 -1.25 -30.20
N ALA A 214 5.84 -0.83 -29.00
CA ALA A 214 4.45 -0.92 -28.52
C ALA A 214 3.67 0.39 -28.70
N ALA A 215 4.29 1.47 -29.19
CA ALA A 215 3.68 2.80 -29.28
C ALA A 215 2.40 2.88 -30.15
N ASN A 216 2.13 1.87 -30.97
CA ASN A 216 0.93 1.77 -31.79
C ASN A 216 0.02 0.61 -31.40
N ASP A 217 0.17 0.01 -30.22
CA ASP A 217 -0.69 -1.07 -29.77
C ASP A 217 -1.99 -0.53 -29.13
N PRO A 218 -3.15 -0.67 -29.78
CA PRO A 218 -4.41 -0.13 -29.25
C PRO A 218 -4.91 -0.86 -28.00
N LEU A 219 -4.32 -1.99 -27.61
CA LEU A 219 -4.70 -2.73 -26.42
C LEU A 219 -3.94 -2.26 -25.17
N LEU A 220 -2.85 -1.54 -25.34
CA LEU A 220 -2.08 -0.99 -24.24
C LEU A 220 -2.79 0.24 -23.67
N ILE A 221 -3.18 0.19 -22.40
CA ILE A 221 -3.80 1.33 -21.72
C ILE A 221 -2.73 2.37 -21.35
N GLY A 222 -1.60 1.91 -20.84
CA GLY A 222 -0.50 2.77 -20.43
C GLY A 222 0.54 2.03 -19.59
N TYR A 223 1.47 2.84 -19.05
CA TYR A 223 2.64 2.34 -18.31
C TYR A 223 2.64 2.83 -16.87
N PHE A 224 2.91 1.92 -15.94
CA PHE A 224 3.35 2.25 -14.59
C PHE A 224 4.86 2.54 -14.58
N LEU A 225 5.26 3.49 -13.74
CA LEU A 225 6.67 3.86 -13.57
C LEU A 225 7.37 2.99 -12.52
N GLY A 226 6.62 2.37 -11.64
CA GLY A 226 7.14 1.54 -10.57
C GLY A 226 6.03 1.00 -9.68
N ASN A 227 6.42 0.41 -8.57
CA ASN A 227 5.50 -0.14 -7.58
C ASN A 227 5.94 0.20 -6.17
N GLU A 228 5.07 0.89 -5.42
CA GLU A 228 5.22 1.16 -3.99
C GLU A 228 6.60 1.72 -3.60
N GLN A 229 7.11 2.66 -4.39
CA GLN A 229 8.29 3.41 -4.02
C GLN A 229 7.92 4.40 -2.91
N HIS A 230 8.55 4.26 -1.74
CA HIS A 230 8.37 5.15 -0.59
C HIS A 230 9.21 6.41 -0.74
N PHE A 231 8.81 7.31 -1.64
CA PHE A 231 9.53 8.57 -1.86
C PHE A 231 9.59 9.47 -0.61
N GLU A 232 8.68 9.28 0.34
CA GLU A 232 8.70 9.94 1.64
C GLU A 232 9.92 9.56 2.49
N ASP A 233 10.62 8.47 2.17
CA ASP A 233 11.83 8.04 2.87
C ASP A 233 13.12 8.64 2.26
N LEU A 234 13.05 9.29 1.09
CA LEU A 234 14.20 9.98 0.45
C LEU A 234 14.96 10.91 1.42
N PRO A 235 14.29 11.75 2.24
CA PRO A 235 14.98 12.62 3.18
C PRO A 235 15.87 11.90 4.18
N LYS A 236 15.55 10.67 4.53
CA LYS A 236 16.28 9.86 5.53
C LYS A 236 17.42 9.08 4.88
N VAL A 237 17.17 8.49 3.73
CA VAL A 237 18.07 7.51 3.11
C VAL A 237 19.14 8.20 2.26
N LEU A 238 18.75 9.16 1.42
CA LEU A 238 19.66 9.78 0.45
C LEU A 238 20.88 10.47 1.07
N PRO A 239 20.75 11.25 2.16
CA PRO A 239 21.90 11.92 2.77
C PRO A 239 22.93 10.94 3.38
N THR A 240 22.57 9.68 3.60
CA THR A 240 23.49 8.67 4.16
C THR A 240 24.41 8.03 3.13
N TYR A 241 24.08 8.15 1.82
CA TYR A 241 24.89 7.59 0.75
C TYR A 241 26.22 8.33 0.54
N LYS A 242 27.09 7.73 -0.26
CA LYS A 242 28.33 8.31 -0.75
C LYS A 242 28.14 8.87 -2.14
N ALA A 243 28.63 10.07 -2.40
CA ALA A 243 28.57 10.70 -3.72
C ALA A 243 29.40 9.94 -4.78
N SER A 244 30.41 9.20 -4.36
CA SER A 244 31.18 8.28 -5.22
C SER A 244 30.33 7.13 -5.79
N GLU A 245 29.22 6.77 -5.12
CA GLU A 245 28.32 5.67 -5.51
C GLU A 245 26.97 6.18 -6.04
N VAL A 246 26.50 7.33 -5.51
CA VAL A 246 25.16 7.88 -5.78
C VAL A 246 25.26 9.33 -6.23
N PRO A 247 25.12 9.61 -7.52
CA PRO A 247 25.17 10.98 -8.06
C PRO A 247 24.20 11.96 -7.42
N ALA A 248 23.02 11.51 -7.02
CA ALA A 248 22.06 12.35 -6.28
C ALA A 248 22.63 12.89 -4.96
N LYS A 249 23.52 12.14 -4.28
CA LYS A 249 24.21 12.64 -3.07
C LYS A 249 25.17 13.79 -3.44
N ALA A 250 25.84 13.72 -4.58
CA ALA A 250 26.68 14.81 -5.05
C ALA A 250 25.85 16.08 -5.31
N ALA A 251 24.67 15.92 -5.93
CA ALA A 251 23.74 17.03 -6.17
C ALA A 251 23.21 17.63 -4.87
N LEU A 252 22.93 16.80 -3.85
CA LEU A 252 22.58 17.29 -2.51
C LEU A 252 23.69 18.16 -1.91
N VAL A 253 24.95 17.70 -1.94
CA VAL A 253 26.06 18.46 -1.39
C VAL A 253 26.23 19.80 -2.10
N GLU A 254 26.02 19.83 -3.42
CA GLU A 254 26.09 21.10 -4.17
C GLU A 254 24.96 22.06 -3.78
N MET A 255 23.71 21.57 -3.62
CA MET A 255 22.61 22.38 -3.10
C MET A 255 22.94 22.97 -1.71
N LEU A 256 23.49 22.15 -0.81
CA LEU A 256 23.89 22.62 0.52
C LEU A 256 24.98 23.68 0.47
N ARG A 257 25.98 23.51 -0.44
CA ARG A 257 27.01 24.49 -0.70
C ARG A 257 26.43 25.83 -1.18
N GLU A 258 25.55 25.78 -2.16
CA GLU A 258 24.89 26.98 -2.71
C GLU A 258 24.09 27.73 -1.62
N LYS A 259 23.38 26.98 -0.77
CA LYS A 259 22.51 27.53 0.27
C LYS A 259 23.31 28.16 1.41
N TYR A 260 24.24 27.41 1.97
CA TYR A 260 24.98 27.87 3.16
C TYR A 260 26.19 28.75 2.84
N ARG A 261 26.86 28.50 1.71
CA ARG A 261 28.08 29.19 1.25
C ARG A 261 29.28 29.09 2.17
N ASP A 262 29.05 28.86 3.47
CA ASP A 262 30.02 28.73 4.54
C ASP A 262 29.78 27.41 5.26
N ILE A 263 30.85 26.61 5.42
CA ILE A 263 30.75 25.28 6.04
C ILE A 263 30.41 25.36 7.52
N ASP A 264 30.83 26.40 8.23
CA ASP A 264 30.52 26.56 9.66
C ASP A 264 29.03 26.87 9.89
N ARG A 265 28.39 27.59 8.97
CA ARG A 265 26.93 27.79 8.98
C ARG A 265 26.19 26.47 8.78
N PHE A 266 26.67 25.64 7.86
CA PHE A 266 26.11 24.31 7.64
C PHE A 266 26.30 23.44 8.90
N ASN A 267 27.52 23.34 9.45
CA ASN A 267 27.82 22.57 10.65
C ASN A 267 26.90 22.95 11.82
N THR A 268 26.65 24.26 11.99
CA THR A 268 25.75 24.79 13.01
C THR A 268 24.29 24.40 12.75
N ALA A 269 23.82 24.56 11.53
CA ALA A 269 22.43 24.30 11.14
C ALA A 269 22.07 22.81 11.23
N TRP A 270 22.97 21.93 10.83
CA TRP A 270 22.77 20.47 10.86
C TRP A 270 23.21 19.82 12.16
N LYS A 271 23.88 20.56 13.06
CA LYS A 271 24.49 20.05 14.31
C LYS A 271 25.35 18.82 14.05
N VAL A 272 26.25 18.90 13.07
CA VAL A 272 27.13 17.80 12.67
C VAL A 272 28.02 17.41 13.85
N ALA A 273 28.01 16.13 14.24
CA ALA A 273 28.74 15.63 15.43
C ALA A 273 30.26 15.84 15.31
N ALA A 274 30.80 15.72 14.09
CA ALA A 274 32.18 16.04 13.76
C ALA A 274 32.19 17.15 12.71
N PRO A 275 32.32 18.45 13.11
CA PRO A 275 32.29 19.57 12.19
C PRO A 275 33.27 19.40 11.03
N LYS A 276 32.84 19.71 9.83
CA LYS A 276 33.63 19.61 8.60
C LYS A 276 34.33 20.94 8.31
N SER A 277 35.46 20.90 7.62
CA SER A 277 36.21 22.08 7.23
C SER A 277 35.85 22.60 5.83
N ARG A 278 35.20 21.76 5.01
CA ARG A 278 34.79 22.10 3.64
C ARG A 278 33.65 21.18 3.16
N PHE A 279 32.86 21.64 2.20
CA PHE A 279 31.72 20.90 1.65
C PHE A 279 32.10 19.60 0.94
N GLU A 280 33.28 19.50 0.37
CA GLU A 280 33.78 18.29 -0.30
C GLU A 280 33.80 17.08 0.64
N GLU A 281 34.03 17.29 1.94
CA GLU A 281 34.03 16.22 2.93
C GLU A 281 32.64 15.61 3.17
N LEU A 282 31.56 16.34 2.83
CA LEU A 282 30.19 15.84 2.95
C LEU A 282 29.84 14.82 1.85
N ARG A 283 30.65 14.73 0.80
CA ARG A 283 30.31 13.91 -0.38
C ARG A 283 30.22 12.44 -0.03
N ASP A 284 31.16 11.91 0.71
CA ASP A 284 31.25 10.48 1.03
C ASP A 284 31.02 10.17 2.51
N GLU A 285 30.58 11.19 3.27
CA GLU A 285 30.19 11.05 4.67
C GLU A 285 28.67 10.89 4.82
N PRO A 286 28.19 10.00 5.68
CA PRO A 286 26.77 9.90 5.97
C PRO A 286 26.31 11.13 6.77
N LEU A 287 25.25 11.76 6.30
CA LEU A 287 24.58 12.86 6.97
C LEU A 287 23.24 12.37 7.55
N PHE A 288 22.89 12.85 8.74
CA PHE A 288 21.67 12.47 9.41
C PHE A 288 20.80 13.70 9.70
N VAL A 289 19.52 13.58 9.42
CA VAL A 289 18.54 14.66 9.65
C VAL A 289 18.19 14.71 11.12
N ARG A 290 18.82 15.63 11.87
CA ARG A 290 18.67 15.78 13.33
C ARG A 290 18.22 17.17 13.77
N THR A 291 17.90 18.05 12.82
CA THR A 291 17.46 19.42 13.08
C THR A 291 16.36 19.82 12.14
N GLU A 292 15.56 20.83 12.52
CA GLU A 292 14.54 21.40 11.62
C GLU A 292 15.16 21.97 10.34
N ALA A 293 16.37 22.56 10.43
CA ALA A 293 17.08 23.06 9.26
C ALA A 293 17.46 21.93 8.30
N ALA A 294 18.00 20.82 8.83
CA ALA A 294 18.30 19.63 8.00
C ALA A 294 17.04 19.03 7.38
N SER A 295 15.93 18.96 8.13
CA SER A 295 14.65 18.49 7.61
C SER A 295 14.13 19.36 6.48
N ALA A 296 14.20 20.70 6.61
CA ALA A 296 13.81 21.65 5.57
C ALA A 296 14.68 21.54 4.30
N ASP A 297 16.01 21.36 4.49
CA ASP A 297 16.94 21.15 3.39
C ASP A 297 16.64 19.87 2.61
N MET A 298 16.37 18.79 3.32
CA MET A 298 16.02 17.51 2.72
C MET A 298 14.66 17.52 2.04
N ALA A 299 13.67 18.26 2.57
CA ALA A 299 12.41 18.48 1.89
C ALA A 299 12.62 19.25 0.56
N GLU A 300 13.45 20.29 0.56
CA GLU A 300 13.83 21.01 -0.66
C GLU A 300 14.53 20.10 -1.67
N PHE A 301 15.50 19.28 -1.21
CA PHE A 301 16.20 18.38 -2.11
C PHE A 301 15.29 17.27 -2.65
N SER A 302 14.40 16.73 -1.85
CA SER A 302 13.42 15.74 -2.30
C SER A 302 12.50 16.27 -3.40
N ARG A 303 12.08 17.54 -3.33
CA ARG A 303 11.37 18.20 -4.44
C ARG A 303 12.20 18.23 -5.71
N ARG A 304 13.47 18.66 -5.62
CA ARG A 304 14.39 18.69 -6.78
C ARG A 304 14.61 17.30 -7.37
N PHE A 305 14.73 16.29 -6.50
CA PHE A 305 14.89 14.89 -6.91
C PHE A 305 13.67 14.40 -7.69
N LEU A 306 12.47 14.60 -7.15
CA LEU A 306 11.23 14.13 -7.75
C LEU A 306 10.91 14.84 -9.07
N GLU A 307 11.14 16.16 -9.15
CA GLU A 307 11.01 16.90 -10.42
C GLU A 307 11.95 16.36 -11.49
N ALA A 308 13.22 16.09 -11.13
CA ALA A 308 14.18 15.52 -12.05
C ALA A 308 13.80 14.08 -12.45
N TYR A 309 13.33 13.27 -11.47
CA TYR A 309 12.92 11.88 -11.69
C TYR A 309 11.75 11.78 -12.67
N TYR A 310 10.63 12.43 -12.36
CA TYR A 310 9.46 12.38 -13.23
C TYR A 310 9.71 13.11 -14.55
N GLY A 311 10.39 14.24 -14.52
CA GLY A 311 10.66 15.06 -15.70
C GLY A 311 11.51 14.34 -16.75
N VAL A 312 12.59 13.66 -16.35
CA VAL A 312 13.44 12.93 -17.31
C VAL A 312 12.71 11.71 -17.89
N ILE A 313 11.93 11.01 -17.07
CA ILE A 313 11.15 9.85 -17.52
C ILE A 313 10.08 10.30 -18.52
N GLU A 314 9.26 11.28 -18.19
CA GLU A 314 8.22 11.80 -19.08
C GLU A 314 8.81 12.29 -20.40
N LYS A 315 9.84 13.14 -20.34
CA LYS A 315 10.51 13.71 -21.53
C LYS A 315 10.94 12.63 -22.51
N VAL A 316 11.62 11.61 -22.01
CA VAL A 316 12.12 10.53 -22.87
C VAL A 316 11.00 9.60 -23.30
N PHE A 317 10.03 9.32 -22.43
CA PHE A 317 8.86 8.49 -22.76
C PHE A 317 8.08 9.09 -23.92
N ARG A 318 7.70 10.36 -23.84
CA ARG A 318 6.90 11.03 -24.89
C ARG A 318 7.59 11.09 -26.26
N LYS A 319 8.92 11.05 -26.29
CA LYS A 319 9.68 10.94 -27.53
C LYS A 319 9.43 9.60 -28.23
N HIS A 320 9.26 8.50 -27.48
CA HIS A 320 9.14 7.14 -27.99
C HIS A 320 7.70 6.66 -28.07
N ASP A 321 6.83 7.17 -27.21
CA ASP A 321 5.41 6.82 -27.16
C ASP A 321 4.54 8.05 -26.80
N PRO A 322 4.03 8.75 -27.82
CA PRO A 322 3.16 9.89 -27.60
C PRO A 322 1.69 9.49 -27.33
N ASN A 323 1.33 8.21 -27.49
CA ASN A 323 -0.05 7.74 -27.53
C ASN A 323 -0.56 7.19 -26.21
N HIS A 324 0.29 6.51 -25.43
CA HIS A 324 -0.14 5.81 -24.23
C HIS A 324 0.02 6.63 -22.95
N LEU A 325 -0.73 6.24 -21.93
CA LEU A 325 -0.81 6.95 -20.66
C LEU A 325 0.37 6.60 -19.74
N LEU A 326 0.87 7.60 -19.01
CA LEU A 326 1.68 7.40 -17.81
C LEU A 326 0.75 7.26 -16.60
N LEU A 327 0.69 6.06 -16.03
CA LEU A 327 -0.28 5.65 -15.01
C LEU A 327 0.23 5.85 -13.56
N GLY A 328 1.41 6.42 -13.38
CA GLY A 328 1.98 6.66 -12.07
C GLY A 328 2.79 5.51 -11.50
N SER A 329 3.09 5.61 -10.21
CA SER A 329 4.02 4.73 -9.51
C SER A 329 3.33 3.78 -8.52
N ARG A 330 2.03 3.62 -8.59
CA ARG A 330 1.26 2.72 -7.71
C ARG A 330 1.56 3.02 -6.24
N TRP A 331 1.41 4.29 -5.86
CA TRP A 331 1.75 4.77 -4.52
C TRP A 331 1.02 4.00 -3.41
N THR A 332 1.71 3.75 -2.31
CA THR A 332 1.03 3.37 -1.06
C THR A 332 0.21 4.55 -0.53
N PRO A 333 -0.79 4.31 0.34
CA PRO A 333 -1.51 5.41 1.00
C PRO A 333 -0.59 6.37 1.77
N GLY A 334 0.54 5.88 2.32
CA GLY A 334 1.54 6.71 2.98
C GLY A 334 2.19 7.70 2.03
N THR A 335 2.67 7.24 0.88
CA THR A 335 3.24 8.11 -0.16
C THR A 335 2.19 9.06 -0.72
N ALA A 336 0.96 8.56 -0.99
CA ALA A 336 -0.15 9.36 -1.53
C ALA A 336 -0.72 10.40 -0.54
N ALA A 337 -0.44 10.28 0.76
CA ALA A 337 -0.78 11.28 1.76
C ALA A 337 0.20 12.47 1.74
N ASN A 338 1.35 12.34 1.08
CA ASN A 338 2.33 13.42 0.96
C ASN A 338 1.97 14.36 -0.19
N ARG A 339 1.49 15.55 0.16
CA ARG A 339 1.03 16.56 -0.80
C ARG A 339 2.08 16.91 -1.85
N GLU A 340 3.34 17.11 -1.44
CA GLU A 340 4.40 17.51 -2.37
C GLU A 340 4.70 16.42 -3.42
N ILE A 341 4.74 15.15 -3.01
CA ILE A 341 4.93 14.01 -3.92
C ILE A 341 3.77 13.97 -4.93
N VAL A 342 2.54 14.12 -4.45
CA VAL A 342 1.34 14.07 -5.29
C VAL A 342 1.26 15.23 -6.27
N GLU A 343 1.56 16.47 -5.83
CA GLU A 343 1.59 17.65 -6.69
C GLU A 343 2.67 17.53 -7.79
N ILE A 344 3.86 17.04 -7.43
CA ILE A 344 4.94 16.85 -8.40
C ILE A 344 4.56 15.75 -9.40
N GLY A 345 4.16 14.58 -8.91
CA GLY A 345 3.72 13.49 -9.79
C GLY A 345 2.60 13.91 -10.73
N GLY A 346 1.61 14.66 -10.23
CA GLY A 346 0.49 15.16 -11.02
C GLY A 346 0.88 16.07 -12.19
N ARG A 347 2.03 16.75 -12.13
CA ARG A 347 2.52 17.55 -13.27
C ARG A 347 3.01 16.71 -14.45
N HIS A 348 3.49 15.50 -14.19
CA HIS A 348 4.16 14.63 -15.16
C HIS A 348 3.35 13.41 -15.59
N LEU A 349 2.32 13.05 -14.84
CA LEU A 349 1.52 11.84 -15.07
C LEU A 349 0.19 12.18 -15.73
N ASP A 350 -0.39 11.25 -16.48
CA ASP A 350 -1.75 11.37 -17.04
C ASP A 350 -2.80 10.89 -16.04
N VAL A 351 -2.46 9.86 -15.27
CA VAL A 351 -3.26 9.24 -14.22
C VAL A 351 -2.36 9.02 -13.01
N VAL A 352 -2.83 9.29 -11.81
CA VAL A 352 -2.14 8.88 -10.59
C VAL A 352 -2.72 7.54 -10.10
N SER A 353 -1.85 6.64 -9.69
CA SER A 353 -2.25 5.31 -9.23
C SER A 353 -1.90 5.07 -7.77
N VAL A 354 -2.81 4.43 -7.05
CA VAL A 354 -2.67 4.13 -5.61
C VAL A 354 -2.99 2.66 -5.38
N ASN A 355 -2.08 1.95 -4.71
CA ASN A 355 -2.35 0.63 -4.16
C ASN A 355 -3.12 0.83 -2.86
N TYR A 356 -4.46 0.66 -2.93
CA TYR A 356 -5.37 1.16 -1.91
C TYR A 356 -6.09 0.03 -1.19
N TYR A 357 -5.43 -0.52 -0.19
CA TYR A 357 -5.99 -1.55 0.69
C TYR A 357 -6.76 -0.89 1.84
N THR A 358 -8.07 -0.86 1.72
CA THR A 358 -8.98 -0.28 2.73
C THR A 358 -10.25 -1.11 2.87
N ASP A 359 -10.90 -1.03 4.01
CA ASP A 359 -12.22 -1.64 4.19
C ASP A 359 -13.31 -0.74 3.61
N ALA A 360 -13.22 0.57 3.84
CA ALA A 360 -14.14 1.57 3.28
C ALA A 360 -13.39 2.55 2.35
N ILE A 361 -14.03 2.98 1.28
CA ILE A 361 -13.49 4.03 0.40
C ILE A 361 -13.54 5.37 1.12
N GLU A 362 -12.37 5.89 1.51
CA GLU A 362 -12.23 7.19 2.16
C GLU A 362 -12.30 8.31 1.12
N LYS A 363 -13.52 8.79 0.85
CA LYS A 363 -13.78 9.80 -0.18
C LYS A 363 -12.88 11.03 -0.04
N GLY A 364 -12.80 11.61 1.15
CA GLY A 364 -11.98 12.79 1.42
C GLY A 364 -10.49 12.59 1.15
N PHE A 365 -9.94 11.40 1.42
CA PHE A 365 -8.56 11.07 1.09
C PHE A 365 -8.31 11.06 -0.42
N LEU A 366 -9.17 10.39 -1.18
CA LEU A 366 -9.05 10.34 -2.64
C LEU A 366 -9.33 11.70 -3.30
N GLU A 367 -10.28 12.48 -2.76
CA GLU A 367 -10.53 13.86 -3.22
C GLU A 367 -9.30 14.75 -3.10
N ARG A 368 -8.56 14.65 -1.98
CA ARG A 368 -7.32 15.43 -1.82
C ARG A 368 -6.25 15.01 -2.82
N ILE A 369 -6.05 13.71 -3.05
CA ILE A 369 -5.11 13.23 -4.07
C ILE A 369 -5.48 13.80 -5.44
N HIS A 370 -6.77 13.75 -5.79
CA HIS A 370 -7.26 14.32 -7.05
C HIS A 370 -7.02 15.85 -7.12
N GLN A 371 -7.35 16.58 -6.07
CA GLN A 371 -7.17 18.04 -6.00
C GLN A 371 -5.68 18.44 -6.10
N TRP A 372 -4.79 17.75 -5.39
CA TRP A 372 -3.36 18.05 -5.40
C TRP A 372 -2.70 17.68 -6.73
N SER A 373 -3.04 16.54 -7.29
CA SER A 373 -2.46 16.09 -8.56
C SER A 373 -3.08 16.75 -9.78
N GLY A 374 -4.35 17.18 -9.71
CA GLY A 374 -5.14 17.59 -10.87
C GLY A 374 -5.42 16.43 -11.85
N ARG A 375 -5.25 15.18 -11.43
CA ARG A 375 -5.35 13.98 -12.29
C ARG A 375 -6.43 13.02 -11.81
N PRO A 376 -6.99 12.19 -12.71
CA PRO A 376 -7.82 11.06 -12.31
C PRO A 376 -7.01 10.02 -11.55
N ILE A 377 -7.71 9.21 -10.76
CA ILE A 377 -7.11 8.20 -9.89
C ILE A 377 -7.45 6.80 -10.41
N LEU A 378 -6.44 5.94 -10.49
CA LEU A 378 -6.56 4.50 -10.67
C LEU A 378 -6.22 3.81 -9.33
N LEU A 379 -7.16 3.02 -8.78
CA LEU A 379 -6.89 2.19 -7.61
C LEU A 379 -6.23 0.88 -8.09
N SER A 380 -4.91 0.89 -8.12
CA SER A 380 -4.09 -0.02 -8.93
C SER A 380 -3.78 -1.36 -8.26
N GLU A 381 -4.09 -1.51 -6.97
CA GLU A 381 -3.93 -2.79 -6.27
C GLU A 381 -4.78 -2.83 -5.01
N TRP A 382 -5.54 -3.90 -4.84
CA TRP A 382 -6.34 -4.19 -3.65
C TRP A 382 -6.91 -5.61 -3.71
N TYR A 383 -7.21 -6.20 -2.56
CA TYR A 383 -7.97 -7.45 -2.41
C TYR A 383 -8.55 -7.58 -1.01
N TYR A 384 -9.47 -8.51 -0.86
CA TYR A 384 -9.91 -9.06 0.41
C TYR A 384 -9.61 -10.55 0.44
N SER A 385 -9.43 -11.12 1.62
CA SER A 385 -9.00 -12.51 1.80
C SER A 385 -9.67 -13.17 3.00
N THR A 386 -9.72 -14.49 2.96
CA THR A 386 -10.20 -15.32 4.08
C THR A 386 -9.13 -16.32 4.48
N THR A 387 -9.28 -16.91 5.67
CA THR A 387 -8.40 -17.98 6.15
C THR A 387 -9.00 -19.37 5.98
N GLU A 388 -10.16 -19.50 5.32
CA GLU A 388 -10.91 -20.76 5.17
C GLU A 388 -10.12 -21.90 4.51
N ARG A 389 -9.11 -21.58 3.70
CA ARG A 389 -8.25 -22.55 3.00
C ARG A 389 -6.87 -22.72 3.64
N GLY A 390 -6.67 -22.20 4.84
CA GLY A 390 -5.39 -22.21 5.53
C GLY A 390 -4.36 -21.23 4.97
N LEU A 391 -4.75 -20.41 3.99
CA LEU A 391 -3.94 -19.31 3.48
C LEU A 391 -3.94 -18.13 4.45
N GLY A 392 -2.94 -17.28 4.37
CA GLY A 392 -2.89 -16.01 5.07
C GLY A 392 -3.94 -15.02 4.55
N ALA A 393 -4.18 -13.98 5.33
CA ALA A 393 -5.11 -12.93 4.97
C ALA A 393 -4.49 -11.55 5.18
N GLY A 394 -4.47 -10.72 4.13
CA GLY A 394 -4.08 -9.32 4.22
C GLY A 394 -5.23 -8.47 4.77
N ARG A 395 -6.22 -8.11 3.94
CA ARG A 395 -7.50 -7.52 4.37
C ARG A 395 -8.50 -8.65 4.63
N GLN A 396 -8.55 -9.10 5.88
CA GLN A 396 -9.33 -10.27 6.24
C GLN A 396 -10.82 -9.98 6.31
N VAL A 397 -11.62 -10.88 5.76
CA VAL A 397 -13.08 -10.99 5.89
C VAL A 397 -13.44 -12.39 6.37
N ALA A 398 -14.69 -12.60 6.83
CA ALA A 398 -15.08 -13.84 7.50
C ALA A 398 -15.07 -15.05 6.54
N ASP A 399 -15.68 -14.92 5.37
CA ASP A 399 -15.86 -15.98 4.39
C ASP A 399 -15.88 -15.47 2.95
N GLN A 400 -16.05 -16.38 1.98
CA GLN A 400 -16.08 -16.01 0.54
C GLN A 400 -17.33 -15.22 0.14
N ALA A 401 -18.42 -15.29 0.88
CA ALA A 401 -19.63 -14.49 0.62
C ALA A 401 -19.40 -13.04 1.06
N GLU A 402 -18.81 -12.85 2.24
CA GLU A 402 -18.40 -11.52 2.71
C GLU A 402 -17.32 -10.93 1.80
N ARG A 403 -16.39 -11.74 1.28
CA ARG A 403 -15.39 -11.33 0.29
C ARG A 403 -16.03 -10.78 -0.98
N GLY A 404 -17.11 -11.41 -1.45
CA GLY A 404 -17.92 -10.94 -2.56
C GLY A 404 -18.64 -9.62 -2.26
N SER A 405 -19.23 -9.47 -1.06
CA SER A 405 -19.90 -8.23 -0.64
C SER A 405 -18.90 -7.07 -0.51
N ALA A 406 -17.73 -7.34 0.04
CA ALA A 406 -16.63 -6.36 0.13
C ALA A 406 -16.13 -5.94 -1.26
N TYR A 407 -16.00 -6.87 -2.22
CA TYR A 407 -15.69 -6.57 -3.62
C TYR A 407 -16.68 -5.56 -4.21
N ARG A 408 -17.97 -5.86 -4.09
CA ARG A 408 -19.04 -5.00 -4.62
C ARG A 408 -18.96 -3.59 -4.02
N ASN A 409 -18.85 -3.51 -2.69
CA ASN A 409 -18.75 -2.24 -1.99
C ASN A 409 -17.55 -1.42 -2.48
N TYR A 410 -16.37 -2.04 -2.55
CA TYR A 410 -15.15 -1.35 -3.00
C TYR A 410 -15.29 -0.80 -4.42
N VAL A 411 -15.68 -1.64 -5.37
CA VAL A 411 -15.71 -1.29 -6.79
C VAL A 411 -16.79 -0.25 -7.08
N GLU A 412 -18.00 -0.45 -6.57
CA GLU A 412 -19.12 0.46 -6.86
C GLU A 412 -18.96 1.81 -6.15
N GLN A 413 -18.47 1.83 -4.89
CA GLN A 413 -18.15 3.09 -4.21
C GLN A 413 -17.02 3.86 -4.91
N SER A 414 -16.02 3.16 -5.44
CA SER A 414 -14.94 3.77 -6.23
C SER A 414 -15.45 4.37 -7.53
N ALA A 415 -16.27 3.64 -8.28
CA ALA A 415 -16.84 4.10 -9.54
C ALA A 415 -17.82 5.28 -9.36
N ALA A 416 -18.45 5.41 -8.20
CA ALA A 416 -19.30 6.54 -7.87
C ALA A 416 -18.52 7.86 -7.75
N LEU A 417 -17.21 7.82 -7.47
CA LEU A 417 -16.37 9.03 -7.40
C LEU A 417 -16.05 9.57 -8.80
N PRO A 418 -16.26 10.89 -9.05
CA PRO A 418 -16.20 11.45 -10.41
C PRO A 418 -14.79 11.51 -11.02
N PHE A 419 -13.77 11.14 -10.29
CA PHE A 419 -12.36 11.21 -10.68
C PHE A 419 -11.63 9.86 -10.58
N VAL A 420 -12.33 8.78 -10.18
CA VAL A 420 -11.76 7.43 -10.20
C VAL A 420 -12.08 6.78 -11.54
N VAL A 421 -11.05 6.29 -12.24
CA VAL A 421 -11.15 5.79 -13.61
C VAL A 421 -10.99 4.27 -13.73
N GLY A 422 -10.75 3.59 -12.62
CA GLY A 422 -10.65 2.14 -12.60
C GLY A 422 -10.12 1.58 -11.30
N VAL A 423 -10.16 0.26 -11.23
CA VAL A 423 -9.66 -0.56 -10.12
C VAL A 423 -8.94 -1.80 -10.65
N GLN A 424 -7.93 -2.33 -9.95
CA GLN A 424 -7.24 -3.57 -10.32
C GLN A 424 -7.19 -4.51 -9.12
N TRP A 425 -7.87 -5.65 -9.24
CA TRP A 425 -7.85 -6.72 -8.24
C TRP A 425 -6.50 -7.43 -8.19
N PHE A 426 -5.95 -7.66 -7.02
CA PHE A 426 -4.69 -8.36 -6.80
C PHE A 426 -4.96 -9.71 -6.10
N ILE A 427 -4.80 -10.86 -6.78
CA ILE A 427 -4.39 -11.25 -8.14
C ILE A 427 -5.36 -12.31 -8.71
N TYR A 428 -5.05 -12.87 -9.89
CA TYR A 428 -5.92 -13.87 -10.52
C TYR A 428 -6.02 -15.17 -9.71
N GLY A 429 -4.92 -15.77 -9.32
CA GLY A 429 -4.85 -17.00 -8.51
C GLY A 429 -4.38 -16.72 -7.08
N ASP A 430 -4.58 -17.67 -6.19
CA ASP A 430 -4.00 -17.60 -4.85
C ASP A 430 -2.48 -17.62 -4.89
N GLN A 431 -1.87 -16.93 -3.93
CA GLN A 431 -0.45 -17.08 -3.68
C GLN A 431 -0.14 -18.50 -3.16
N ALA A 432 1.07 -18.97 -3.41
CA ALA A 432 1.49 -20.27 -2.92
C ALA A 432 1.43 -20.33 -1.38
N LEU A 433 0.74 -21.33 -0.83
CA LEU A 433 0.54 -21.51 0.63
C LEU A 433 1.86 -21.43 1.43
N THR A 434 2.95 -21.95 0.88
CA THR A 434 4.27 -21.96 1.52
C THR A 434 5.14 -20.76 1.14
N GLY A 435 4.52 -19.69 0.63
CA GLY A 435 5.15 -18.41 0.28
C GLY A 435 5.64 -18.34 -1.16
N ARG A 436 5.57 -17.14 -1.73
CA ARG A 436 6.04 -16.84 -3.08
C ARG A 436 7.57 -17.07 -3.19
N PHE A 437 8.03 -17.74 -4.23
CA PHE A 437 9.43 -18.19 -4.36
C PHE A 437 10.47 -17.07 -4.27
N PHE A 438 10.14 -15.87 -4.77
CA PHE A 438 11.07 -14.73 -4.79
C PHE A 438 11.20 -14.00 -3.45
N GLN A 439 10.36 -14.34 -2.47
CA GLN A 439 10.42 -13.80 -1.10
C GLN A 439 11.11 -14.78 -0.11
N GLY A 440 11.63 -15.90 -0.61
CA GLY A 440 12.30 -16.91 0.21
C GLY A 440 11.32 -17.84 0.95
N PHE A 441 11.70 -18.30 2.16
CA PHE A 441 10.90 -19.27 2.91
C PHE A 441 9.74 -18.67 3.72
N HIS A 442 9.75 -17.36 3.90
CA HIS A 442 8.75 -16.60 4.67
C HIS A 442 7.98 -15.64 3.78
N GLY A 443 7.83 -15.97 2.51
CA GLY A 443 7.06 -15.19 1.57
C GLY A 443 5.57 -15.19 1.90
N GLU A 444 4.86 -14.20 1.35
CA GLU A 444 3.41 -14.14 1.44
C GLU A 444 2.77 -15.40 0.84
N GLY A 445 1.72 -15.88 1.50
CA GLY A 445 0.88 -17.00 1.06
C GLY A 445 -0.57 -16.70 1.38
N ASN A 446 -1.14 -15.66 0.73
CA ASN A 446 -2.46 -15.12 1.02
C ASN A 446 -3.52 -15.64 0.05
N ASN A 447 -4.77 -15.69 0.52
CA ASN A 447 -5.96 -15.94 -0.31
C ASN A 447 -6.28 -14.69 -1.13
N THR A 448 -5.54 -14.50 -2.23
CA THR A 448 -5.66 -13.34 -3.12
C THR A 448 -6.51 -13.62 -4.35
N GLY A 449 -6.63 -14.89 -4.72
CA GLY A 449 -7.15 -15.33 -6.02
C GLY A 449 -8.64 -15.14 -6.23
N LEU A 450 -9.02 -14.99 -7.49
CA LEU A 450 -10.37 -15.28 -7.97
C LEU A 450 -10.60 -16.80 -8.11
N VAL A 451 -9.49 -17.55 -8.20
CA VAL A 451 -9.47 -19.01 -8.27
C VAL A 451 -8.48 -19.57 -7.26
N ASP A 452 -8.75 -20.79 -6.77
CA ASP A 452 -7.89 -21.52 -5.85
C ASP A 452 -6.74 -22.28 -6.56
N VAL A 453 -5.90 -22.95 -5.78
CA VAL A 453 -4.76 -23.75 -6.27
C VAL A 453 -5.18 -24.91 -7.19
N THR A 454 -6.46 -25.30 -7.21
CA THR A 454 -7.02 -26.32 -8.10
C THR A 454 -7.65 -25.75 -9.34
N ASP A 455 -7.47 -24.46 -9.59
CA ASP A 455 -8.05 -23.71 -10.71
C ASP A 455 -9.60 -23.68 -10.68
N ARG A 456 -10.18 -23.70 -9.47
CA ARG A 456 -11.61 -23.55 -9.23
C ARG A 456 -11.92 -22.13 -8.82
N PRO A 457 -12.91 -21.47 -9.47
CA PRO A 457 -13.36 -20.15 -9.05
C PRO A 457 -13.96 -20.17 -7.64
N TYR A 458 -13.70 -19.13 -6.87
CA TYR A 458 -14.42 -18.83 -5.64
C TYR A 458 -15.82 -18.32 -5.99
N GLY A 459 -16.79 -19.24 -6.11
CA GLY A 459 -18.14 -18.97 -6.61
C GLY A 459 -18.77 -17.70 -6.06
N PRO A 460 -18.90 -17.50 -4.74
CA PRO A 460 -19.50 -16.30 -4.17
C PRO A 460 -18.79 -15.01 -4.58
N LEU A 461 -17.46 -15.01 -4.63
CA LEU A 461 -16.66 -13.85 -5.06
C LEU A 461 -16.86 -13.52 -6.54
N VAL A 462 -16.69 -14.50 -7.43
CA VAL A 462 -16.76 -14.24 -8.87
C VAL A 462 -18.18 -13.90 -9.34
N GLU A 463 -19.22 -14.42 -8.66
CA GLU A 463 -20.60 -14.03 -8.94
C GLU A 463 -20.89 -12.60 -8.48
N ALA A 464 -20.42 -12.20 -7.30
CA ALA A 464 -20.51 -10.83 -6.82
C ALA A 464 -19.76 -9.86 -7.75
N ALA A 465 -18.58 -10.27 -8.23
CA ALA A 465 -17.82 -9.49 -9.22
C ALA A 465 -18.62 -9.35 -10.53
N ARG A 466 -19.19 -10.43 -11.04
CA ARG A 466 -20.01 -10.40 -12.24
C ARG A 466 -21.20 -9.43 -12.11
N MET A 467 -21.92 -9.49 -11.00
CA MET A 467 -23.06 -8.60 -10.72
C MET A 467 -22.64 -7.13 -10.75
N THR A 468 -21.55 -6.78 -10.10
CA THR A 468 -21.01 -5.41 -10.02
C THR A 468 -20.47 -4.96 -11.38
N ASN A 469 -19.64 -5.78 -12.03
CA ASN A 469 -18.97 -5.40 -13.27
C ASN A 469 -19.96 -5.18 -14.41
N GLN A 470 -21.06 -5.94 -14.45
CA GLN A 470 -22.12 -5.76 -15.45
C GLN A 470 -22.92 -4.47 -15.30
N ARG A 471 -22.98 -3.90 -14.09
CA ARG A 471 -23.70 -2.63 -13.83
C ARG A 471 -22.79 -1.42 -13.61
N ILE A 472 -21.49 -1.59 -13.80
CA ILE A 472 -20.52 -0.58 -13.40
C ILE A 472 -20.74 0.78 -14.08
N TYR A 473 -21.14 0.79 -15.35
CA TYR A 473 -21.39 2.03 -16.07
C TYR A 473 -22.67 2.75 -15.62
N ASP A 474 -23.64 2.02 -15.07
CA ASP A 474 -24.81 2.66 -14.47
C ASP A 474 -24.43 3.42 -13.21
N VAL A 475 -23.52 2.86 -12.39
CA VAL A 475 -22.95 3.53 -11.23
C VAL A 475 -22.02 4.66 -11.64
N LEU A 476 -21.10 4.41 -12.57
CA LEU A 476 -20.15 5.41 -13.09
C LEU A 476 -20.86 6.66 -13.61
N LEU A 477 -21.98 6.48 -14.32
CA LEU A 477 -22.76 7.59 -14.91
C LEU A 477 -23.86 8.11 -13.98
N ALA A 478 -23.86 7.73 -12.69
CA ALA A 478 -24.84 8.10 -11.70
C ALA A 478 -26.30 7.78 -12.09
N LYS A 479 -26.51 6.72 -12.87
CA LYS A 479 -27.83 6.17 -13.21
C LYS A 479 -28.33 5.16 -12.17
N ALA A 480 -27.43 4.66 -11.32
CA ALA A 480 -27.72 3.77 -10.21
C ALA A 480 -26.86 4.11 -9.00
N GLU A 481 -27.42 3.94 -7.81
CA GLU A 481 -26.68 4.07 -6.55
C GLU A 481 -25.66 2.94 -6.40
N PRO A 482 -24.48 3.22 -5.83
CA PRO A 482 -23.50 2.20 -5.55
C PRO A 482 -23.99 1.23 -4.47
N PHE A 483 -23.55 -0.02 -4.56
CA PHE A 483 -23.80 -1.01 -3.53
C PHE A 483 -23.16 -0.57 -2.19
N VAL A 484 -23.91 -0.74 -1.11
CA VAL A 484 -23.46 -0.52 0.27
C VAL A 484 -23.44 -1.85 0.98
N PHE A 485 -22.30 -2.23 1.52
CA PHE A 485 -22.18 -3.39 2.39
C PHE A 485 -22.53 -2.95 3.83
N ASP A 486 -23.65 -3.46 4.32
CA ASP A 486 -24.13 -3.16 5.70
C ASP A 486 -23.28 -3.90 6.74
N HIS A 487 -22.08 -3.40 6.93
CA HIS A 487 -21.11 -3.91 7.90
C HIS A 487 -20.29 -2.74 8.45
N PRO A 488 -20.06 -2.63 9.77
CA PRO A 488 -19.41 -1.46 10.40
C PRO A 488 -18.05 -1.09 9.80
N ARG A 489 -17.24 -2.05 9.40
CA ARG A 489 -15.92 -1.83 8.77
C ARG A 489 -15.99 -1.29 7.35
N PHE A 490 -17.08 -1.58 6.63
CA PHE A 490 -17.26 -1.26 5.21
C PHE A 490 -18.20 -0.08 4.97
N ALA A 491 -18.72 0.51 6.03
CA ALA A 491 -19.50 1.74 5.92
C ALA A 491 -18.63 2.84 5.30
N VAL A 492 -19.14 3.46 4.23
CA VAL A 492 -18.46 4.61 3.62
C VAL A 492 -18.31 5.68 4.68
N GLN A 493 -17.08 5.98 5.07
CA GLN A 493 -16.81 7.08 5.97
C GLN A 493 -17.14 8.36 5.18
N GLY A 494 -18.23 9.02 5.56
CA GLY A 494 -18.50 10.39 5.12
C GLY A 494 -17.29 11.29 5.39
N GLU A 495 -17.38 12.56 4.99
CA GLU A 495 -16.35 13.59 5.23
C GLU A 495 -15.59 13.31 6.52
N ALA A 496 -14.26 13.38 6.46
CA ALA A 496 -13.35 13.00 7.54
C ALA A 496 -14.00 13.20 8.90
N SER A 497 -14.29 12.13 9.61
CA SER A 497 -15.03 12.20 10.88
C SER A 497 -14.36 13.28 11.71
N ALA A 498 -15.14 14.23 12.23
CA ALA A 498 -14.60 15.35 12.99
C ALA A 498 -13.58 14.80 13.99
N ARG A 499 -12.37 15.34 13.99
CA ARG A 499 -11.28 14.86 14.87
C ARG A 499 -11.80 14.75 16.28
N ARG A 500 -11.76 13.57 16.85
CA ARG A 500 -12.11 13.37 18.27
C ARG A 500 -11.18 14.21 19.12
N THR A 501 -11.70 14.76 20.20
CA THR A 501 -10.93 15.55 21.16
C THR A 501 -11.06 14.92 22.53
N VAL A 502 -9.94 14.54 23.13
CA VAL A 502 -9.89 14.10 24.51
C VAL A 502 -9.47 15.28 25.40
N GLN A 503 -10.17 15.47 26.53
CA GLN A 503 -9.82 16.47 27.53
C GLN A 503 -8.74 15.91 28.43
N VAL A 504 -7.63 16.64 28.58
CA VAL A 504 -6.45 16.23 29.33
C VAL A 504 -6.33 17.13 30.56
N PRO A 505 -6.79 16.69 31.74
CA PRO A 505 -6.73 17.49 32.96
C PRO A 505 -5.28 17.57 33.50
N ARG A 506 -5.06 18.56 34.34
CA ARG A 506 -3.78 18.66 35.06
C ARG A 506 -3.61 17.50 36.03
N ALA A 507 -2.38 16.95 36.09
CA ALA A 507 -2.03 15.84 36.97
C ALA A 507 -2.14 16.28 38.44
N LEU A 508 -2.50 15.35 39.30
CA LEU A 508 -2.49 15.61 40.77
C LEU A 508 -1.07 15.75 41.28
N PRO A 509 -0.82 16.57 42.34
CA PRO A 509 0.48 16.68 42.92
C PRO A 509 1.07 15.33 43.36
N GLY A 510 2.34 15.11 43.06
CA GLY A 510 3.01 13.85 43.37
C GLY A 510 2.59 12.67 42.45
N MET A 511 2.29 12.96 41.19
CA MET A 511 2.02 11.97 40.16
C MET A 511 3.16 10.96 40.05
N VAL A 512 2.83 9.69 40.06
CA VAL A 512 3.75 8.55 39.87
C VAL A 512 3.14 7.51 38.96
N LEU A 513 3.97 6.76 38.28
CA LEU A 513 3.59 5.60 37.51
C LEU A 513 3.69 4.36 38.41
N ASP A 514 2.58 3.79 38.84
CA ASP A 514 2.52 2.61 39.71
C ASP A 514 1.56 1.52 39.20
N GLY A 515 1.11 1.67 37.98
CA GLY A 515 0.13 0.77 37.34
C GLY A 515 -1.31 1.04 37.76
N THR A 516 -1.56 1.90 38.76
CA THR A 516 -2.91 2.22 39.22
C THR A 516 -3.40 3.58 38.73
N THR A 517 -4.69 3.84 38.91
CA THR A 517 -5.29 5.16 38.60
C THR A 517 -5.58 5.97 39.85
N THR A 518 -5.08 5.58 41.02
CA THR A 518 -5.40 6.19 42.32
C THR A 518 -4.99 7.67 42.36
N ARG A 519 -3.90 8.02 41.69
CA ARG A 519 -3.36 9.40 41.64
C ARG A 519 -3.65 10.09 40.32
N TRP A 520 -4.57 9.54 39.52
CA TRP A 520 -5.02 10.16 38.29
C TRP A 520 -6.23 11.04 38.52
N PRO A 521 -6.40 12.13 37.77
CA PRO A 521 -7.62 12.93 37.82
C PRO A 521 -8.85 12.05 37.55
N GLY A 522 -9.91 12.21 38.35
CA GLY A 522 -11.07 11.33 38.38
C GLY A 522 -12.01 11.40 37.17
N ARG A 523 -11.46 11.22 35.96
CA ARG A 523 -12.28 11.07 34.74
C ARG A 523 -12.32 9.62 34.28
N PRO A 524 -13.44 9.16 33.67
CA PRO A 524 -13.50 7.84 33.05
C PRO A 524 -12.44 7.72 31.94
N GLY A 525 -12.00 6.49 31.63
CA GLY A 525 -11.16 6.23 30.48
C GLY A 525 -11.88 6.54 29.15
N GLU A 526 -11.13 7.00 28.17
CA GLU A 526 -11.59 7.17 26.80
C GLU A 526 -11.53 5.81 26.10
N PRO A 527 -12.64 5.24 25.61
CA PRO A 527 -12.64 3.90 25.04
C PRO A 527 -12.09 3.88 23.61
N ILE A 528 -11.41 2.78 23.29
CA ILE A 528 -11.12 2.36 21.92
C ILE A 528 -11.97 1.14 21.66
N ASP A 529 -13.09 1.34 20.97
CA ASP A 529 -14.06 0.28 20.71
C ASP A 529 -13.49 -0.82 19.82
N SER A 530 -13.93 -2.06 20.02
CA SER A 530 -13.50 -3.22 19.24
C SER A 530 -13.85 -3.12 17.75
N ASN A 531 -14.78 -2.25 17.35
CA ASN A 531 -15.09 -1.97 15.95
C ASN A 531 -14.16 -0.93 15.28
N ARG A 532 -13.25 -0.32 16.04
CA ARG A 532 -12.22 0.60 15.53
C ARG A 532 -10.99 -0.16 15.02
N VAL A 533 -11.21 -1.31 14.38
CA VAL A 533 -10.18 -2.17 13.80
C VAL A 533 -9.64 -1.55 12.51
N THR A 534 -8.31 -1.42 12.44
CA THR A 534 -7.60 -1.01 11.21
C THR A 534 -6.82 -2.18 10.59
N HIS A 535 -6.64 -3.27 11.35
CA HIS A 535 -6.04 -4.52 10.91
C HIS A 535 -6.71 -5.71 11.61
N GLY A 536 -6.90 -6.82 10.92
CA GLY A 536 -7.55 -8.04 11.47
C GLY A 536 -9.08 -7.96 11.52
N LEU A 537 -9.69 -8.87 12.25
CA LEU A 537 -11.15 -8.95 12.45
C LEU A 537 -11.57 -8.25 13.75
N VAL A 538 -12.83 -7.88 13.81
CA VAL A 538 -13.44 -7.42 15.06
C VAL A 538 -13.47 -8.58 16.06
N ASP A 539 -12.96 -8.35 17.27
CA ASP A 539 -13.03 -9.27 18.40
C ASP A 539 -13.45 -8.50 19.65
N GLU A 540 -14.61 -8.85 20.21
CA GLU A 540 -15.14 -8.20 21.40
C GLU A 540 -14.27 -8.46 22.66
N ASN A 541 -13.38 -9.45 22.61
CA ASN A 541 -12.44 -9.75 23.69
C ASN A 541 -11.17 -8.89 23.62
N PHE A 542 -10.90 -8.23 22.48
CA PHE A 542 -9.80 -7.29 22.33
C PHE A 542 -10.33 -5.85 22.32
N ARG A 543 -10.01 -5.09 23.36
CA ARG A 543 -10.44 -3.71 23.54
C ARG A 543 -9.49 -2.96 24.48
N ALA A 544 -9.51 -1.64 24.40
CA ALA A 544 -8.69 -0.80 25.27
C ALA A 544 -9.47 0.44 25.72
N ASP A 545 -9.02 1.03 26.82
CA ASP A 545 -9.32 2.40 27.20
C ASP A 545 -8.06 3.10 27.65
N PHE A 546 -8.05 4.42 27.55
CA PHE A 546 -6.89 5.20 27.97
C PHE A 546 -7.30 6.46 28.75
N ARG A 547 -6.36 6.99 29.53
CA ARG A 547 -6.46 8.25 30.24
C ARG A 547 -5.22 9.06 29.99
N LEU A 548 -5.39 10.37 29.95
CA LEU A 548 -4.30 11.34 29.86
C LEU A 548 -4.40 12.33 31.01
N CYS A 549 -3.26 12.76 31.51
CA CYS A 549 -3.13 13.96 32.32
C CYS A 549 -1.76 14.59 32.04
N TRP A 550 -1.54 15.84 32.49
CA TRP A 550 -0.32 16.57 32.20
C TRP A 550 0.13 17.42 33.37
N ASP A 551 1.46 17.69 33.45
CA ASP A 551 2.06 18.70 34.25
C ASP A 551 3.06 19.53 33.45
N ASP A 552 3.86 20.37 34.08
CA ASP A 552 4.81 21.25 33.38
C ASP A 552 5.98 20.50 32.72
N GLU A 553 6.19 19.22 33.09
CA GLU A 553 7.29 18.39 32.58
C GLU A 553 6.81 17.33 31.60
N ASN A 554 5.68 16.67 31.88
CA ASN A 554 5.26 15.48 31.15
C ASN A 554 3.79 15.48 30.72
N LEU A 555 3.53 14.79 29.62
CA LEU A 555 2.24 14.20 29.31
C LEU A 555 2.24 12.77 29.87
N TYR A 556 1.28 12.44 30.71
CA TYR A 556 1.11 11.11 31.28
C TYR A 556 0.02 10.35 30.54
N LEU A 557 0.30 9.09 30.24
CA LEU A 557 -0.62 8.16 29.59
C LEU A 557 -0.84 6.92 30.47
N HIS A 558 -2.06 6.50 30.60
CA HIS A 558 -2.47 5.20 31.14
C HIS A 558 -3.33 4.50 30.11
N VAL A 559 -2.95 3.30 29.71
CA VAL A 559 -3.71 2.45 28.77
C VAL A 559 -4.02 1.14 29.48
N GLN A 560 -5.29 0.77 29.56
CA GLN A 560 -5.75 -0.54 29.99
C GLN A 560 -6.19 -1.33 28.78
N VAL A 561 -5.59 -2.49 28.56
CA VAL A 561 -5.90 -3.37 27.44
C VAL A 561 -6.51 -4.67 27.97
N LYS A 562 -7.64 -5.05 27.42
CA LYS A 562 -8.17 -6.40 27.52
C LYS A 562 -7.70 -7.18 26.31
N ASP A 563 -7.01 -8.28 26.54
CA ASP A 563 -6.32 -9.08 25.54
C ASP A 563 -6.39 -10.57 25.96
N PRO A 564 -6.93 -11.47 25.12
CA PRO A 564 -6.98 -12.90 25.42
C PRO A 564 -5.62 -13.58 25.53
N THR A 565 -4.57 -13.01 24.89
CA THR A 565 -3.21 -13.56 24.82
C THR A 565 -2.15 -12.51 25.17
N PRO A 566 -2.20 -11.88 26.35
CA PRO A 566 -1.40 -10.70 26.65
C PRO A 566 0.09 -11.01 26.79
N GLY A 567 0.92 -10.02 26.49
CA GLY A 567 2.37 -10.09 26.68
C GLY A 567 3.10 -10.81 25.55
N GLN A 568 2.50 -10.93 24.39
CA GLN A 568 3.06 -11.59 23.21
C GLN A 568 3.83 -10.60 22.33
N ASN A 569 5.03 -10.21 22.75
CA ASN A 569 5.93 -9.43 21.90
C ASN A 569 7.39 -9.87 22.08
N THR A 570 7.95 -10.47 21.04
CA THR A 570 9.36 -10.86 20.97
C THR A 570 10.16 -9.98 20.01
N ARG A 571 9.51 -8.96 19.39
CA ARG A 571 10.11 -8.05 18.42
C ARG A 571 10.99 -7.02 19.11
N GLU A 572 11.86 -6.38 18.35
CA GLU A 572 12.77 -5.35 18.82
C GLU A 572 12.62 -4.06 18.01
N LYS A 573 12.99 -2.95 18.62
CA LYS A 573 13.09 -1.62 18.02
C LYS A 573 11.85 -1.27 17.16
N ASP A 574 12.10 -0.83 15.96
CA ASP A 574 11.10 -0.37 14.98
C ASP A 574 10.07 -1.43 14.55
N ARG A 575 10.25 -2.69 14.98
CA ARG A 575 9.28 -3.77 14.74
C ARG A 575 8.39 -4.10 15.93
N LEU A 576 8.44 -3.35 17.01
CA LEU A 576 7.58 -3.56 18.19
C LEU A 576 6.08 -3.57 17.81
N TRP A 577 5.67 -2.75 16.85
CA TRP A 577 4.30 -2.65 16.34
C TRP A 577 3.76 -3.95 15.71
N SER A 578 4.63 -4.89 15.35
CA SER A 578 4.20 -6.14 14.70
C SER A 578 3.76 -7.22 15.68
N ALA A 579 3.72 -6.94 16.97
CA ALA A 579 3.24 -7.81 18.04
C ALA A 579 2.51 -6.95 19.09
N ASP A 580 2.26 -7.44 20.33
CA ASP A 580 1.56 -6.66 21.35
C ASP A 580 2.27 -5.33 21.62
N CYS A 581 1.61 -4.24 21.29
CA CYS A 581 2.21 -2.92 21.36
C CYS A 581 1.16 -1.84 21.62
N VAL A 582 1.58 -0.80 22.31
CA VAL A 582 0.87 0.49 22.39
C VAL A 582 1.64 1.49 21.54
N GLU A 583 1.00 2.00 20.50
CA GLU A 583 1.55 3.03 19.62
C GLU A 583 0.96 4.40 19.96
N ILE A 584 1.80 5.38 20.21
CA ILE A 584 1.40 6.75 20.57
C ILE A 584 1.87 7.70 19.48
N PHE A 585 0.98 8.52 18.97
CA PHE A 585 1.25 9.52 17.95
C PHE A 585 1.03 10.91 18.55
N LEU A 586 2.06 11.76 18.52
CA LEU A 586 2.06 13.09 19.15
C LEU A 586 2.65 14.16 18.23
N GLY A 587 1.99 15.32 18.16
CA GLY A 587 2.47 16.49 17.44
C GLY A 587 1.92 17.77 18.04
N THR A 588 2.75 18.83 18.12
CA THR A 588 2.37 20.12 18.71
C THR A 588 2.50 21.29 17.74
N LYS A 589 3.05 21.06 16.55
CA LYS A 589 3.25 22.12 15.55
C LYS A 589 2.29 21.96 14.38
N GLU A 590 1.80 23.09 13.86
CA GLU A 590 1.01 23.17 12.65
C GLU A 590 -0.15 22.14 12.58
N PRO A 591 -1.09 22.14 13.55
CA PRO A 591 -2.14 21.13 13.64
C PRO A 591 -3.12 21.16 12.45
N GLU A 592 -3.16 22.25 11.70
CA GLU A 592 -4.01 22.44 10.52
C GLU A 592 -3.26 22.28 9.18
N ALA A 593 -1.94 22.01 9.22
CA ALA A 593 -1.13 21.82 8.02
C ALA A 593 -1.45 20.47 7.34
N SER A 594 -0.86 20.26 6.17
CA SER A 594 -0.98 19.03 5.38
C SER A 594 -0.79 17.76 6.21
N GLY A 595 -1.31 16.64 5.74
CA GLY A 595 -1.23 15.35 6.41
C GLY A 595 0.17 14.80 6.67
N ASN A 596 1.22 15.39 6.11
CA ASN A 596 2.62 14.96 6.28
C ASN A 596 3.07 15.04 7.73
N LEU A 597 3.86 14.06 8.17
CA LEU A 597 4.55 14.12 9.45
C LEU A 597 5.54 15.28 9.46
N LYS A 598 5.66 15.93 10.63
CA LYS A 598 6.64 16.98 10.89
C LYS A 598 7.83 16.39 11.63
N PHE A 599 9.01 17.00 11.49
CA PHE A 599 10.21 16.58 12.24
C PHE A 599 9.98 16.57 13.76
N SER A 600 9.11 17.45 14.26
CA SER A 600 8.74 17.52 15.68
C SER A 600 7.72 16.48 16.14
N ASP A 601 7.08 15.75 15.22
CA ASP A 601 6.13 14.69 15.58
C ASP A 601 6.86 13.48 16.16
N ARG A 602 6.16 12.71 17.00
CA ARG A 602 6.69 11.48 17.60
C ARG A 602 5.72 10.33 17.40
N GLN A 603 6.24 9.22 16.89
CA GLN A 603 5.62 7.90 17.01
C GLN A 603 6.41 7.13 18.08
N ILE A 604 5.76 6.82 19.18
CA ILE A 604 6.34 6.09 20.31
C ILE A 604 5.72 4.70 20.32
N LEU A 605 6.57 3.68 20.27
CA LEU A 605 6.17 2.28 20.35
C LEU A 605 6.54 1.77 21.76
N ILE A 606 5.56 1.21 22.46
CA ILE A 606 5.75 0.53 23.74
C ILE A 606 5.37 -0.93 23.54
N GLY A 607 6.36 -1.77 23.24
CA GLY A 607 6.16 -3.21 23.06
C GLY A 607 5.91 -3.89 24.42
N VAL A 608 4.90 -4.75 24.44
CA VAL A 608 4.42 -5.45 25.66
C VAL A 608 4.85 -6.90 25.62
N GLY A 609 5.86 -7.23 26.44
CA GLY A 609 6.38 -8.58 26.63
C GLY A 609 6.55 -8.87 28.13
N ASN A 610 7.64 -9.51 28.51
CA ASN A 610 7.99 -9.68 29.93
C ASN A 610 8.26 -8.34 30.64
N GLU A 611 8.64 -7.33 29.86
CA GLU A 611 8.83 -5.95 30.27
C GLU A 611 8.40 -5.00 29.14
N ALA A 612 8.16 -3.74 29.48
CA ALA A 612 7.89 -2.70 28.50
C ALA A 612 9.19 -2.32 27.77
N ARG A 613 9.18 -2.33 26.45
CA ARG A 613 10.29 -1.88 25.61
C ARG A 613 9.86 -0.69 24.78
N VAL A 614 10.63 0.38 24.85
CA VAL A 614 10.31 1.65 24.20
C VAL A 614 11.18 1.86 22.97
N THR A 615 10.56 2.28 21.88
CA THR A 615 11.25 2.84 20.71
C THR A 615 10.55 4.12 20.27
N VAL A 616 11.32 5.14 19.95
CA VAL A 616 10.82 6.38 19.33
C VAL A 616 11.28 6.40 17.88
N VAL A 617 10.36 6.20 16.98
CA VAL A 617 10.65 6.08 15.54
C VAL A 617 11.32 7.36 15.04
N ASP A 618 12.45 7.21 14.34
CA ASP A 618 13.30 8.29 13.83
C ASP A 618 13.96 9.22 14.88
N HIS A 619 13.69 9.01 16.20
CA HIS A 619 14.21 9.80 17.30
C HIS A 619 14.75 8.93 18.45
N PRO A 620 15.73 8.06 18.20
CA PRO A 620 16.23 7.13 19.23
C PRO A 620 16.83 7.84 20.44
N GLU A 621 17.25 9.10 20.31
CA GLU A 621 17.74 9.94 21.41
C GLU A 621 16.67 10.26 22.45
N ASP A 622 15.40 10.10 22.14
CA ASP A 622 14.28 10.36 23.05
C ASP A 622 13.84 9.11 23.83
N GLU A 623 14.24 7.91 23.42
CA GLU A 623 13.82 6.65 24.04
C GLU A 623 14.09 6.59 25.55
N SER A 624 15.29 6.97 25.97
CA SER A 624 15.71 6.93 27.38
C SER A 624 15.03 8.00 28.26
N ARG A 625 14.30 8.94 27.67
CA ARG A 625 13.59 10.00 28.40
C ARG A 625 12.20 9.58 28.83
N ILE A 626 11.63 8.55 28.17
CA ILE A 626 10.29 8.07 28.44
C ILE A 626 10.35 7.07 29.58
N GLN A 627 9.62 7.35 30.66
CA GLN A 627 9.44 6.41 31.76
C GLN A 627 8.18 5.56 31.49
N THR A 628 8.27 4.26 31.69
CA THR A 628 7.15 3.35 31.49
C THR A 628 6.98 2.37 32.66
N VAL A 629 5.73 1.98 32.89
CA VAL A 629 5.36 0.88 33.80
C VAL A 629 4.43 -0.04 33.06
N LEU A 630 4.69 -1.35 33.12
CA LEU A 630 3.86 -2.41 32.61
C LEU A 630 3.39 -3.29 33.80
N VAL A 631 2.07 -3.47 33.91
CA VAL A 631 1.47 -4.33 34.94
C VAL A 631 0.53 -5.31 34.26
N PRO A 632 0.78 -6.63 34.34
CA PRO A 632 -0.17 -7.63 33.89
C PRO A 632 -1.49 -7.53 34.67
N ASP A 633 -2.62 -7.77 34.00
CA ASP A 633 -3.90 -7.91 34.69
C ASP A 633 -3.88 -9.16 35.61
N ALA A 634 -4.41 -9.04 36.81
CA ALA A 634 -4.46 -10.12 37.79
C ALA A 634 -5.27 -11.34 37.30
N ALA A 635 -6.20 -11.14 36.39
CA ALA A 635 -6.98 -12.22 35.76
C ALA A 635 -6.24 -12.90 34.59
N GLY A 636 -5.07 -12.38 34.17
CA GLY A 636 -4.28 -12.92 33.07
C GLY A 636 -4.91 -12.72 31.67
N ASN A 637 -5.84 -11.77 31.54
CA ASN A 637 -6.55 -11.49 30.29
C ASN A 637 -6.40 -10.03 29.84
N GLY A 638 -5.24 -9.44 30.12
CA GLY A 638 -4.91 -8.07 29.73
C GLY A 638 -3.70 -7.52 30.47
N TYR A 639 -3.48 -6.22 30.29
CA TYR A 639 -2.37 -5.49 30.88
C TYR A 639 -2.67 -4.00 31.00
N VAL A 640 -1.86 -3.33 31.81
CA VAL A 640 -1.82 -1.87 31.94
C VAL A 640 -0.45 -1.39 31.52
N VAL A 641 -0.42 -0.39 30.63
CA VAL A 641 0.78 0.38 30.28
C VAL A 641 0.61 1.81 30.82
N GLN A 642 1.58 2.32 31.55
CA GLN A 642 1.67 3.74 31.87
C GLN A 642 2.95 4.31 31.28
N ALA A 643 2.89 5.57 30.84
CA ALA A 643 4.05 6.29 30.32
C ALA A 643 4.05 7.76 30.78
N ALA A 644 5.25 8.30 31.06
CA ALA A 644 5.51 9.72 31.22
C ALA A 644 6.36 10.19 30.04
N ILE A 645 5.81 11.09 29.24
CA ILE A 645 6.38 11.56 27.97
C ILE A 645 6.77 13.03 28.14
N PRO A 646 8.06 13.38 28.19
CA PRO A 646 8.49 14.76 28.41
C PRO A 646 8.12 15.70 27.27
N TRP A 647 7.51 16.85 27.57
CA TRP A 647 7.20 17.90 26.60
C TRP A 647 8.42 18.40 25.82
N GLN A 648 9.58 18.31 26.45
CA GLN A 648 10.84 18.70 25.82
C GLN A 648 11.11 17.93 24.52
N MET A 649 10.64 16.68 24.40
CA MET A 649 10.77 15.87 23.17
C MET A 649 10.03 16.49 22.01
N LEU A 650 8.93 17.18 22.25
CA LEU A 650 8.09 17.83 21.25
C LEU A 650 8.53 19.27 20.96
N GLY A 651 9.57 19.76 21.66
CA GLY A 651 10.05 21.13 21.52
C GLY A 651 9.02 22.19 21.89
N SER A 652 8.06 21.85 22.77
CA SER A 652 6.93 22.71 23.16
C SER A 652 6.85 22.82 24.68
N ARG A 653 6.22 23.93 25.14
CA ARG A 653 5.85 24.10 26.55
C ARG A 653 4.36 23.85 26.71
N PRO A 654 3.93 23.08 27.71
CA PRO A 654 2.52 22.78 27.91
C PRO A 654 1.76 24.02 28.37
N GLY A 655 0.47 24.09 28.02
CA GLY A 655 -0.48 25.12 28.38
C GLY A 655 -1.82 24.88 27.70
N GLU A 656 -2.90 25.47 28.19
CA GLU A 656 -4.24 25.27 27.63
C GLU A 656 -4.34 25.68 26.15
N ASP A 657 -3.52 26.61 25.72
CA ASP A 657 -3.47 27.11 24.33
C ASP A 657 -2.58 26.25 23.41
N LEU A 658 -1.87 25.25 23.96
CA LEU A 658 -1.02 24.39 23.13
C LEU A 658 -1.89 23.42 22.32
N PRO A 659 -1.90 23.50 20.99
CA PRO A 659 -2.60 22.52 20.17
C PRO A 659 -1.81 21.21 20.17
N VAL A 660 -2.39 20.15 20.72
CA VAL A 660 -1.79 18.82 20.74
C VAL A 660 -2.57 17.90 19.80
N LEU A 661 -1.92 17.45 18.72
CA LEU A 661 -2.40 16.32 17.95
C LEU A 661 -2.02 15.05 18.69
N PHE A 662 -2.97 14.16 18.84
CA PHE A 662 -2.81 12.91 19.58
C PHE A 662 -3.59 11.80 18.92
N ASP A 663 -2.98 10.64 18.82
CA ASP A 663 -3.70 9.39 18.54
C ASP A 663 -3.06 8.22 19.28
N LEU A 664 -3.80 7.15 19.41
CA LEU A 664 -3.38 5.93 20.07
C LEU A 664 -3.82 4.72 19.27
N ALA A 665 -2.90 3.78 19.07
CA ALA A 665 -3.23 2.46 18.56
C ALA A 665 -2.79 1.37 19.55
N VAL A 666 -3.48 0.25 19.52
CA VAL A 666 -3.13 -0.95 20.30
C VAL A 666 -3.09 -2.14 19.37
N ASP A 667 -1.96 -2.82 19.36
CA ASP A 667 -1.72 -4.02 18.56
C ASP A 667 -1.86 -5.28 19.40
N ASN A 668 -2.41 -6.33 18.82
CA ASN A 668 -2.54 -7.66 19.41
C ASN A 668 -1.81 -8.70 18.56
N SER A 669 -1.13 -9.62 19.24
CA SER A 669 -0.44 -10.77 18.68
C SER A 669 -0.76 -12.03 19.47
N ASN A 670 -0.98 -13.14 18.76
CA ASN A 670 -1.18 -14.45 19.39
C ASN A 670 0.13 -15.28 19.41
N ASP A 671 1.17 -14.84 18.72
CA ASP A 671 2.41 -15.59 18.51
C ASP A 671 3.67 -14.79 18.88
N GLY A 672 3.54 -13.52 19.26
CA GLY A 672 4.63 -12.63 19.64
C GLY A 672 5.47 -12.10 18.47
N VAL A 673 5.09 -12.40 17.24
CA VAL A 673 5.85 -12.01 16.03
C VAL A 673 4.99 -11.40 14.93
N THR A 674 3.69 -11.70 14.91
CA THR A 674 2.77 -11.25 13.87
C THR A 674 1.64 -10.43 14.49
N ARG A 675 1.39 -9.24 13.97
CA ARG A 675 0.21 -8.46 14.35
C ARG A 675 -1.05 -9.11 13.78
N HIS A 676 -1.92 -9.58 14.64
CA HIS A 676 -3.20 -10.17 14.27
C HIS A 676 -4.33 -9.14 14.24
N GLN A 677 -4.26 -8.14 15.10
CA GLN A 677 -5.27 -7.08 15.17
C GLN A 677 -4.63 -5.75 15.52
N GLN A 678 -5.26 -4.65 15.10
CA GLN A 678 -4.94 -3.31 15.55
C GLN A 678 -6.24 -2.52 15.76
N LEU A 679 -6.35 -1.90 16.92
CA LEU A 679 -7.37 -0.90 17.23
C LEU A 679 -6.74 0.49 17.18
N VAL A 680 -7.48 1.49 16.68
CA VAL A 680 -7.02 2.89 16.64
C VAL A 680 -8.10 3.80 17.20
N TRP A 681 -7.73 4.75 18.05
CA TRP A 681 -8.70 5.65 18.71
C TRP A 681 -9.44 6.57 17.72
N ASN A 682 -8.73 7.31 16.88
CA ASN A 682 -9.34 8.25 15.93
C ASN A 682 -8.89 8.03 14.48
N GLY A 683 -7.62 7.78 14.26
CA GLY A 683 -7.01 7.73 12.95
C GLY A 683 -7.25 6.43 12.18
N THR A 684 -6.28 6.08 11.37
CA THR A 684 -6.32 4.94 10.46
C THR A 684 -4.97 4.20 10.46
N ALA A 685 -4.86 3.14 9.68
CA ALA A 685 -3.58 2.45 9.44
C ALA A 685 -2.48 3.35 8.85
N LYS A 686 -2.78 4.60 8.48
CA LYS A 686 -1.83 5.59 7.94
C LYS A 686 -1.16 6.44 9.02
N ASN A 687 -1.50 6.29 10.28
CA ASN A 687 -1.02 7.16 11.37
C ASN A 687 0.51 7.31 11.43
N SER A 688 1.26 6.26 11.08
CA SER A 688 2.72 6.27 11.02
C SER A 688 3.32 7.06 9.84
N LYS A 689 2.50 7.49 8.89
CA LYS A 689 2.93 8.22 7.68
C LYS A 689 2.21 9.55 7.50
N SER A 690 1.06 9.74 8.16
CA SER A 690 0.22 10.92 8.03
C SER A 690 -0.43 11.27 9.36
N ARG A 691 -0.37 12.54 9.73
CA ARG A 691 -1.03 13.10 10.91
C ARG A 691 -2.49 13.49 10.67
N GLU A 692 -2.98 13.29 9.46
CA GLU A 692 -4.28 13.75 9.02
C GLU A 692 -5.43 13.14 9.82
N GLY A 693 -5.32 11.83 10.13
CA GLY A 693 -6.31 11.12 10.94
C GLY A 693 -6.14 11.28 12.44
N TRP A 694 -5.07 11.93 12.92
CA TRP A 694 -4.86 12.05 14.36
C TRP A 694 -5.94 12.91 15.01
N GLY A 695 -6.42 12.50 16.17
CA GLY A 695 -7.33 13.28 16.99
C GLY A 695 -6.61 14.45 17.70
N ARG A 696 -7.25 14.99 18.72
CA ARG A 696 -6.73 16.12 19.52
C ARG A 696 -6.72 15.80 21.00
N ALA A 697 -5.70 16.24 21.71
CA ALA A 697 -5.67 16.32 23.16
C ALA A 697 -5.73 17.79 23.57
N GLN A 698 -6.81 18.17 24.28
CA GLN A 698 -7.02 19.50 24.78
C GLN A 698 -6.58 19.57 26.24
N LEU A 699 -5.48 20.27 26.50
CA LEU A 699 -5.00 20.47 27.87
C LEU A 699 -5.96 21.38 28.67
N THR A 700 -6.27 21.00 29.90
CA THR A 700 -7.15 21.77 30.79
C THR A 700 -6.52 21.90 32.18
N MET A 701 -6.77 23.02 32.83
CA MET A 701 -6.28 23.28 34.21
C MET A 701 -7.13 22.59 35.29
N ASN A 702 -8.34 22.10 34.93
CA ASN A 702 -9.29 21.45 35.85
C ASN A 702 -9.37 19.94 35.62
#